data_2e16067ce72efd11c95d46a91d7a23fa
#
_entry.id   2e16067ce72efd11c95d46a91d7a23fa
#
_cell.length_a   1.000
_cell.length_b   1.000
_cell.length_c   1.000
_cell.angle_alpha   90.00
_cell.angle_beta   90.00
_cell.angle_gamma   90.00
#
_symmetry.space_group_name_H-M   'P 1'
#
loop_
_entity.id
_entity.type
_entity.pdbx_description
1 polymer ?
#
loop_
_entity_poly.entity_id
_entity_poly.type
_entity_poly.pdbx_seq_one_letter_code
_entity_poly.pdbx_strand_id
1 'polypeptide(L)'
;MTESESLTRKIIIDKLLVDSGWSINDSAQVVDEYFISTNIKGTISESQSEYKSHQFSDYVLLGRDGAVIAVVEAKKTSKDAELGREQAKQYCYNIQKEKGGELPFCFYTNGLEIFFWDLENYPPRKVVGFPTREDLERYHYIRRNRKPLTQELINPDIAGRDYQLRAIRSVLEGIEQKRRDFLLVMATGSGKTRTCIAMTDALMRAGHVEKVLFLVDRVELRRQALDAFKEHLPNEPRWPHLGEKLFSKDRRIYVSTYPSMLNIIRDESQHISPHFFDFIVIDESHRSIYNTYGKILDYFKTITLGLTATPTEVIDHNTFALFNCDDGIPTFAYTYEEAVNNTPPYLCNFQVMKIQTKFQVEGISKRTISLEDQKKLILEGKEVAEINFEGTQLEKQVINKGTNTIIVREFMDECIKDPNGVLPGKSIFFCSSIAHARRIERIFDQLYPQHAGELAKVLVSEDPRVHGKGGLLDQFKKNDMPRIAISVDMLDTGIDVLELVNLVFAKPVYSYTKFWQMIGRGTRLLEPKKIKPWCIEKDVFLIIDCWDNFEYFKIQPKGKELKPQVPIPVRLVGLRLDKIELAKDLHLADVVENEVEKLKAQIKQLPANSIVIKEAALDLNQLNKEFWLKLSQEKLEFLKNRIRPLFRTLSNVDFKAMRFERDVLEYTIAILSEDKERSETLKAAIIEQISELPLTIHYVKEHEELIKEAQSDQYWRDSDEASLDELVETLAPVMKFRDRNLWNSKPVYLNLTDTIHSKEMVAFGPEQEAVSISKYRKMVESLIFELVKSNPILQKIQAGREINKSEAELLAETLHEKHPHITEDLLRTVYKNRKAQFIQFIRHILGLETLKSFPETVSEAFNHFIKQHTDLSTRQLEFLNLLKNVMIDREKIERKDLINTPFTIIHPKGIRGVFSPKEIEEILTLTEQLAA
;
A
#
# COMPACT_ATOMS: atom_id res chain seq x y z
N MET A 1 47.19 -1.89 18.32
CA MET A 1 48.12 -1.12 17.46
C MET A 1 47.26 -0.05 16.80
N THR A 2 47.52 1.21 17.12
CA THR A 2 46.87 2.36 16.48
C THR A 2 47.41 2.48 15.07
N GLU A 3 46.69 2.04 14.08
CA GLU A 3 47.05 2.24 12.67
C GLU A 3 47.21 3.74 12.40
N SER A 4 48.29 4.12 11.72
CA SER A 4 48.52 5.50 11.31
C SER A 4 47.52 5.87 10.21
N GLU A 5 47.22 7.16 10.04
CA GLU A 5 46.33 7.68 8.99
C GLU A 5 46.81 7.26 7.59
N SER A 6 48.12 7.29 7.37
CA SER A 6 48.77 6.83 6.13
C SER A 6 48.53 5.32 5.87
N LEU A 7 48.46 4.50 6.92
CA LEU A 7 48.19 3.06 6.78
C LEU A 7 46.72 2.81 6.42
N THR A 8 45.79 3.56 7.01
CA THR A 8 44.35 3.53 6.64
C THR A 8 44.15 3.89 5.17
N ARG A 9 44.85 4.94 4.71
CA ARG A 9 44.83 5.35 3.28
C ARG A 9 45.31 4.22 2.38
N LYS A 10 46.53 3.74 2.53
CA LYS A 10 47.20 2.78 1.64
C LYS A 10 46.56 1.39 1.64
N ILE A 11 46.04 0.90 2.75
CA ILE A 11 45.48 -0.46 2.83
C ILE A 11 43.99 -0.51 2.52
N ILE A 12 43.21 0.46 2.98
CA ILE A 12 41.75 0.40 2.92
C ILE A 12 41.20 1.31 1.82
N ILE A 13 41.55 2.59 1.83
CA ILE A 13 40.94 3.57 0.90
C ILE A 13 41.43 3.36 -0.52
N ASP A 14 42.73 3.08 -0.72
CA ASP A 14 43.27 2.74 -2.04
C ASP A 14 42.56 1.54 -2.64
N LYS A 15 42.34 0.51 -1.83
CA LYS A 15 41.57 -0.67 -2.27
C LYS A 15 40.14 -0.31 -2.63
N LEU A 16 39.43 0.48 -1.83
CA LEU A 16 38.07 0.89 -2.10
C LEU A 16 37.95 1.73 -3.38
N LEU A 17 38.92 2.59 -3.66
CA LEU A 17 38.98 3.35 -4.91
C LEU A 17 39.24 2.42 -6.10
N VAL A 18 40.16 1.47 -5.99
CA VAL A 18 40.43 0.47 -7.06
C VAL A 18 39.23 -0.40 -7.30
N ASP A 19 38.56 -0.89 -6.27
CA ASP A 19 37.33 -1.68 -6.36
C ASP A 19 36.19 -0.88 -7.03
N SER A 20 36.25 0.45 -6.94
CA SER A 20 35.31 1.37 -7.62
C SER A 20 35.77 1.75 -9.05
N GLY A 21 36.82 1.14 -9.56
CA GLY A 21 37.34 1.32 -10.92
C GLY A 21 38.28 2.51 -11.14
N TRP A 22 38.82 3.10 -10.04
CA TRP A 22 39.82 4.15 -10.13
C TRP A 22 41.23 3.56 -10.25
N SER A 23 42.06 4.14 -11.08
CA SER A 23 43.47 3.77 -11.18
C SER A 23 44.31 4.73 -10.33
N ILE A 24 44.74 4.27 -9.14
CA ILE A 24 45.49 5.10 -8.18
C ILE A 24 46.87 5.52 -8.73
N ASN A 25 47.46 4.67 -9.56
CA ASN A 25 48.80 4.94 -10.16
C ASN A 25 48.68 5.85 -11.40
N ASP A 26 47.52 6.22 -11.81
CA ASP A 26 47.26 7.12 -12.95
C ASP A 26 46.94 8.52 -12.45
N SER A 27 47.91 9.42 -12.50
CA SER A 27 47.73 10.83 -12.10
C SER A 27 46.71 11.61 -12.92
N ALA A 28 46.25 11.06 -14.06
CA ALA A 28 45.12 11.58 -14.81
C ALA A 28 43.74 11.17 -14.24
N GLN A 29 43.73 10.29 -13.22
CA GLN A 29 42.50 9.86 -12.56
C GLN A 29 42.50 10.21 -11.08
N VAL A 30 43.59 9.91 -10.34
CA VAL A 30 43.68 10.11 -8.90
C VAL A 30 44.99 10.82 -8.61
N VAL A 31 44.91 11.89 -7.84
CA VAL A 31 46.09 12.59 -7.31
C VAL A 31 46.03 12.51 -5.79
N ASP A 32 47.04 11.87 -5.19
CA ASP A 32 47.22 11.83 -3.75
C ASP A 32 47.99 13.05 -3.24
N GLU A 33 47.75 13.43 -1.98
CA GLU A 33 48.39 14.59 -1.32
C GLU A 33 48.33 15.87 -2.19
N TYR A 34 47.18 16.16 -2.75
CA TYR A 34 46.94 17.29 -3.65
C TYR A 34 47.15 18.62 -2.93
N PHE A 35 48.14 19.44 -3.39
CA PHE A 35 48.43 20.73 -2.82
C PHE A 35 47.37 21.80 -3.20
N ILE A 36 46.78 22.45 -2.17
CA ILE A 36 45.82 23.54 -2.32
C ILE A 36 46.47 24.82 -1.83
N SER A 37 46.65 25.79 -2.70
CA SER A 37 47.23 27.09 -2.34
C SER A 37 46.23 27.96 -1.59
N THR A 38 46.52 28.29 -0.33
CA THR A 38 45.67 29.15 0.49
C THR A 38 46.16 30.60 0.47
N ASN A 39 45.74 31.40 -0.49
CA ASN A 39 45.87 32.86 -0.44
C ASN A 39 44.66 33.47 0.27
N ILE A 40 44.60 33.39 1.61
CA ILE A 40 43.62 34.12 2.39
C ILE A 40 44.25 35.37 2.94
N LYS A 41 44.01 36.52 2.28
CA LYS A 41 44.07 37.84 2.93
C LYS A 41 42.71 38.06 3.61
N GLY A 42 42.64 37.80 4.91
CA GLY A 42 41.46 38.06 5.74
C GLY A 42 41.87 38.07 7.21
N THR A 43 41.89 39.25 7.79
CA THR A 43 42.08 39.50 9.21
C THR A 43 41.02 38.84 10.06
N ILE A 44 41.41 37.86 10.87
CA ILE A 44 40.69 37.50 12.10
C ILE A 44 41.75 37.36 13.19
N SER A 45 41.72 38.30 14.15
CA SER A 45 42.50 38.21 15.38
C SER A 45 41.92 37.11 16.25
N GLU A 46 42.74 36.08 16.54
CA GLU A 46 42.89 35.49 17.86
C GLU A 46 43.84 34.30 17.77
N SER A 47 44.85 34.35 18.69
CA SER A 47 45.89 33.35 19.03
C SER A 47 46.69 32.74 17.89
N GLN A 48 47.82 33.34 17.64
CA GLN A 48 48.97 32.76 16.97
C GLN A 48 49.46 31.52 17.76
N SER A 49 49.19 30.34 17.19
CA SER A 49 50.05 29.18 17.30
C SER A 49 49.82 28.30 16.05
N GLU A 50 50.82 28.34 15.17
CA GLU A 50 51.15 27.33 14.18
C GLU A 50 50.02 26.82 13.25
N TYR A 51 49.49 27.66 12.35
CA TYR A 51 48.87 27.22 11.10
C TYR A 51 49.54 27.94 9.92
N LYS A 52 50.82 27.78 9.80
CA LYS A 52 51.50 27.82 8.51
C LYS A 52 51.52 26.42 7.98
N SER A 53 50.49 26.00 7.26
CA SER A 53 50.56 24.69 6.65
C SER A 53 49.91 24.73 5.30
N HIS A 54 50.64 24.31 4.36
CA HIS A 54 50.20 23.76 3.13
C HIS A 54 48.99 22.85 3.44
N GLN A 55 47.84 23.14 2.85
CA GLN A 55 46.67 22.24 2.98
C GLN A 55 46.78 21.23 1.86
N PHE A 56 46.82 19.93 2.24
CA PHE A 56 46.80 18.82 1.31
C PHE A 56 45.50 18.08 1.51
N SER A 57 44.74 17.82 0.44
CA SER A 57 43.67 16.82 0.50
C SER A 57 44.30 15.43 0.29
N ASP A 58 43.75 14.43 0.97
CA ASP A 58 44.30 13.07 0.88
C ASP A 58 44.23 12.52 -0.55
N TYR A 59 43.05 12.69 -1.22
CA TYR A 59 42.92 12.35 -2.65
C TYR A 59 42.04 13.39 -3.35
N VAL A 60 42.32 13.59 -4.62
CA VAL A 60 41.51 14.33 -5.58
C VAL A 60 41.20 13.43 -6.77
N LEU A 61 39.94 13.31 -7.14
CA LEU A 61 39.50 12.52 -8.25
C LEU A 61 39.23 13.42 -9.46
N LEU A 62 39.77 13.04 -10.61
CA LEU A 62 39.74 13.85 -11.84
C LEU A 62 38.78 13.27 -12.89
N GLY A 63 38.03 14.16 -13.52
CA GLY A 63 37.23 13.86 -14.71
C GLY A 63 38.09 13.66 -15.96
N ARG A 64 37.50 13.10 -17.05
CA ARG A 64 38.21 12.88 -18.33
C ARG A 64 38.74 14.16 -18.95
N ASP A 65 38.18 15.29 -18.61
CA ASP A 65 38.65 16.64 -18.98
C ASP A 65 39.82 17.16 -18.09
N GLY A 66 40.25 16.38 -17.10
CA GLY A 66 41.25 16.78 -16.12
C GLY A 66 40.75 17.71 -15.00
N ALA A 67 39.48 18.06 -14.99
CA ALA A 67 38.87 18.87 -13.91
C ALA A 67 38.77 18.04 -12.62
N VAL A 68 38.93 18.72 -11.48
CA VAL A 68 38.68 18.10 -10.17
C VAL A 68 37.19 17.90 -9.97
N ILE A 69 36.75 16.64 -9.94
CA ILE A 69 35.35 16.31 -9.78
C ILE A 69 34.98 15.85 -8.36
N ALA A 70 35.95 15.37 -7.59
CA ALA A 70 35.69 15.05 -6.18
C ALA A 70 36.96 15.20 -5.33
N VAL A 71 36.75 15.40 -4.02
CA VAL A 71 37.76 15.44 -2.98
C VAL A 71 37.45 14.35 -1.97
N VAL A 72 38.47 13.61 -1.54
CA VAL A 72 38.34 12.58 -0.49
C VAL A 72 39.30 12.94 0.67
N GLU A 73 38.71 13.09 1.84
CA GLU A 73 39.43 13.29 3.10
C GLU A 73 39.37 12.03 3.95
N ALA A 74 40.52 11.57 4.41
CA ALA A 74 40.68 10.36 5.18
C ALA A 74 40.99 10.63 6.65
N LYS A 75 40.45 9.84 7.54
CA LYS A 75 40.79 9.83 8.97
C LYS A 75 41.19 8.43 9.39
N LYS A 76 41.90 8.32 10.52
CA LYS A 76 42.26 7.03 11.11
C LYS A 76 41.01 6.17 11.35
N THR A 77 41.12 4.88 11.12
CA THR A 77 40.04 3.90 11.34
C THR A 77 39.48 3.95 12.78
N SER A 78 40.29 4.32 13.75
CA SER A 78 39.87 4.47 15.15
C SER A 78 39.15 5.78 15.45
N LYS A 79 39.03 6.72 14.48
CA LYS A 79 38.37 8.01 14.64
C LYS A 79 37.01 8.00 13.90
N ASP A 80 36.12 8.85 14.36
CA ASP A 80 34.86 9.12 13.66
C ASP A 80 35.15 9.81 12.31
N ALA A 81 34.56 9.32 11.23
CA ALA A 81 34.67 9.90 9.90
C ALA A 81 34.19 11.36 9.85
N GLU A 82 33.21 11.72 10.66
CA GLU A 82 32.66 13.09 10.78
C GLU A 82 33.70 14.14 11.16
N LEU A 83 34.80 13.73 11.78
CA LEU A 83 35.91 14.64 12.10
C LEU A 83 36.62 15.20 10.85
N GLY A 84 36.49 14.52 9.69
CA GLY A 84 37.03 15.00 8.41
C GLY A 84 36.09 15.93 7.62
N ARG A 85 34.86 16.02 8.04
CA ARG A 85 33.77 16.69 7.32
C ARG A 85 34.03 18.13 6.94
N GLU A 86 34.37 18.98 7.94
CA GLU A 86 34.60 20.40 7.70
C GLU A 86 35.90 20.63 6.91
N GLN A 87 36.89 19.79 7.09
CA GLN A 87 38.15 19.85 6.34
C GLN A 87 37.93 19.53 4.87
N ALA A 88 37.24 18.41 4.55
CA ALA A 88 36.89 18.01 3.19
C ALA A 88 36.05 19.10 2.47
N LYS A 89 35.08 19.67 3.17
CA LYS A 89 34.24 20.79 2.68
C LYS A 89 35.11 22.02 2.34
N GLN A 90 36.04 22.39 3.23
CA GLN A 90 36.95 23.55 3.01
C GLN A 90 37.84 23.32 1.79
N TYR A 91 38.33 22.09 1.57
CA TYR A 91 39.10 21.76 0.39
C TYR A 91 38.31 21.93 -0.91
N CYS A 92 37.06 21.48 -0.95
CA CYS A 92 36.21 21.67 -2.12
C CYS A 92 36.06 23.16 -2.50
N TYR A 93 35.78 24.02 -1.52
CA TYR A 93 35.68 25.47 -1.76
C TYR A 93 37.00 26.13 -2.15
N ASN A 94 38.10 25.71 -1.57
CA ASN A 94 39.42 26.25 -1.92
C ASN A 94 39.82 25.87 -3.34
N ILE A 95 39.58 24.62 -3.76
CA ILE A 95 39.83 24.15 -5.14
C ILE A 95 38.96 24.92 -6.13
N GLN A 96 37.67 25.09 -5.84
CA GLN A 96 36.78 25.90 -6.71
C GLN A 96 37.29 27.35 -6.85
N LYS A 97 37.73 27.95 -5.75
CA LYS A 97 38.25 29.32 -5.75
C LYS A 97 39.56 29.44 -6.53
N GLU A 98 40.44 28.43 -6.45
CA GLU A 98 41.76 28.43 -7.10
C GLU A 98 41.67 28.12 -8.61
N LYS A 99 40.89 27.08 -8.96
CA LYS A 99 40.82 26.57 -10.33
C LYS A 99 39.65 27.13 -11.14
N GLY A 100 38.69 27.72 -10.45
CA GLY A 100 37.39 28.03 -11.07
C GLY A 100 36.58 26.77 -11.34
N GLY A 101 35.46 26.91 -12.05
CA GLY A 101 34.61 25.78 -12.42
C GLY A 101 33.63 25.38 -11.33
N GLU A 102 33.17 24.15 -11.40
CA GLU A 102 32.16 23.62 -10.47
C GLU A 102 32.76 23.22 -9.13
N LEU A 103 31.90 23.26 -8.10
CA LEU A 103 32.28 22.77 -6.78
C LEU A 103 32.45 21.25 -6.80
N PRO A 104 33.63 20.70 -6.43
CA PRO A 104 33.84 19.25 -6.41
C PRO A 104 32.90 18.57 -5.44
N PHE A 105 32.54 17.30 -5.69
CA PHE A 105 31.89 16.48 -4.71
C PHE A 105 32.81 16.19 -3.52
N CYS A 106 32.20 16.09 -2.35
CA CYS A 106 32.94 15.94 -1.11
C CYS A 106 32.78 14.53 -0.54
N PHE A 107 33.87 13.85 -0.26
CA PHE A 107 33.90 12.60 0.47
C PHE A 107 34.74 12.74 1.73
N TYR A 108 34.29 12.16 2.82
CA TYR A 108 35.06 11.99 4.04
C TYR A 108 34.88 10.58 4.59
N THR A 109 35.96 9.96 5.05
CA THR A 109 35.97 8.54 5.39
C THR A 109 37.01 8.22 6.46
N ASN A 110 36.76 7.15 7.22
CA ASN A 110 37.76 6.49 8.08
C ASN A 110 38.15 5.09 7.57
N GLY A 111 37.80 4.77 6.32
CA GLY A 111 38.03 3.47 5.70
C GLY A 111 36.90 2.44 5.98
N LEU A 112 36.17 2.55 7.10
CA LEU A 112 35.03 1.71 7.44
C LEU A 112 33.70 2.36 7.07
N GLU A 113 33.63 3.67 7.16
CA GLU A 113 32.46 4.48 6.81
C GLU A 113 32.85 5.50 5.77
N ILE A 114 32.03 5.61 4.72
CA ILE A 114 32.21 6.58 3.64
C ILE A 114 30.99 7.47 3.61
N PHE A 115 31.22 8.78 3.66
CA PHE A 115 30.17 9.78 3.50
C PHE A 115 30.35 10.54 2.19
N PHE A 116 29.29 10.65 1.44
CA PHE A 116 29.18 11.43 0.21
C PHE A 116 28.38 12.69 0.46
N TRP A 117 28.90 13.83 0.05
CA TRP A 117 28.29 15.13 0.22
C TRP A 117 28.30 15.93 -1.09
N ASP A 118 27.12 16.16 -1.63
CA ASP A 118 26.88 17.15 -2.66
C ASP A 118 26.62 18.51 -1.97
N LEU A 119 27.65 19.30 -1.76
CA LEU A 119 27.65 20.54 -0.99
C LEU A 119 26.61 21.58 -1.48
N GLU A 120 26.21 21.54 -2.73
CA GLU A 120 25.23 22.48 -3.31
C GLU A 120 23.79 22.01 -3.12
N ASN A 121 23.57 20.67 -3.07
CA ASN A 121 22.23 20.17 -3.28
C ASN A 121 21.68 19.35 -2.13
N TYR A 122 22.50 18.55 -1.46
CA TYR A 122 22.01 17.59 -0.48
C TYR A 122 22.95 17.51 0.74
N PRO A 123 22.39 17.25 1.93
CA PRO A 123 23.20 16.97 3.11
C PRO A 123 24.04 15.71 2.90
N PRO A 124 25.14 15.54 3.69
CA PRO A 124 25.98 14.36 3.61
C PRO A 124 25.18 13.08 3.92
N ARG A 125 25.54 11.98 3.24
CA ARG A 125 24.94 10.66 3.46
C ARG A 125 26.02 9.58 3.50
N LYS A 126 25.81 8.57 4.32
CA LYS A 126 26.64 7.37 4.33
C LYS A 126 26.37 6.54 3.06
N VAL A 127 27.43 6.08 2.41
CA VAL A 127 27.38 5.26 1.18
C VAL A 127 28.24 4.00 1.36
N VAL A 128 27.99 2.98 0.54
CA VAL A 128 28.66 1.68 0.66
C VAL A 128 30.05 1.69 0.01
N GLY A 129 30.24 2.53 -1.02
CA GLY A 129 31.53 2.62 -1.75
C GLY A 129 31.65 3.94 -2.50
N PHE A 130 32.79 4.16 -3.12
CA PHE A 130 33.00 5.32 -3.97
C PHE A 130 32.27 5.16 -5.32
N PRO A 131 31.83 6.27 -5.95
CA PRO A 131 31.31 6.26 -7.33
C PRO A 131 32.45 5.97 -8.30
N THR A 132 32.09 5.39 -9.43
CA THR A 132 32.99 5.31 -10.58
C THR A 132 33.25 6.70 -11.16
N ARG A 133 34.29 6.85 -12.03
CA ARG A 133 34.52 8.10 -12.76
C ARG A 133 33.28 8.52 -13.58
N GLU A 134 32.64 7.56 -14.24
CA GLU A 134 31.43 7.76 -15.03
C GLU A 134 30.26 8.25 -14.16
N ASP A 135 30.08 7.71 -12.95
CA ASP A 135 29.03 8.15 -12.02
C ASP A 135 29.25 9.60 -11.57
N LEU A 136 30.49 9.99 -11.25
CA LEU A 136 30.77 11.37 -10.87
C LEU A 136 30.59 12.35 -12.03
N GLU A 137 31.04 11.98 -13.25
CA GLU A 137 30.82 12.79 -14.47
C GLU A 137 29.32 12.94 -14.74
N ARG A 138 28.51 11.87 -14.56
CA ARG A 138 27.06 11.92 -14.68
C ARG A 138 26.44 12.84 -13.62
N TYR A 139 26.90 12.81 -12.37
CA TYR A 139 26.42 13.72 -11.33
C TYR A 139 26.74 15.19 -11.66
N HIS A 140 27.92 15.49 -12.19
CA HIS A 140 28.24 16.82 -12.69
C HIS A 140 27.35 17.21 -13.87
N TYR A 141 27.10 16.32 -14.81
CA TYR A 141 26.20 16.56 -15.93
C TYR A 141 24.78 16.89 -15.45
N ILE A 142 24.23 16.09 -14.51
CA ILE A 142 22.94 16.33 -13.89
C ILE A 142 22.91 17.69 -13.19
N ARG A 143 23.93 18.01 -12.41
CA ARG A 143 24.03 19.30 -11.71
C ARG A 143 23.97 20.50 -12.65
N ARG A 144 24.63 20.42 -13.79
CA ARG A 144 24.66 21.51 -14.82
C ARG A 144 23.37 21.67 -15.58
N ASN A 145 22.71 20.56 -15.88
CA ASN A 145 21.62 20.55 -16.89
C ASN A 145 20.22 20.51 -16.28
N ARG A 146 20.10 20.29 -15.00
CA ARG A 146 18.82 20.20 -14.32
C ARG A 146 18.08 21.54 -14.33
N LYS A 147 16.77 21.45 -14.60
CA LYS A 147 15.83 22.56 -14.58
C LYS A 147 14.98 22.52 -13.29
N PRO A 148 14.41 23.65 -12.86
CA PRO A 148 13.48 23.65 -11.73
C PRO A 148 12.29 22.74 -11.97
N LEU A 149 12.03 21.79 -11.05
CA LEU A 149 10.95 20.80 -11.17
C LEU A 149 9.56 21.41 -10.97
N THR A 150 9.48 22.53 -10.26
CA THR A 150 8.22 23.25 -10.05
C THR A 150 7.62 23.81 -11.34
N GLN A 151 8.46 24.07 -12.35
CA GLN A 151 8.05 24.58 -13.65
C GLN A 151 7.93 23.49 -14.72
N GLU A 152 8.31 22.24 -14.39
CA GLU A 152 8.29 21.16 -15.37
C GLU A 152 6.86 20.69 -15.64
N LEU A 153 6.52 20.59 -16.92
CA LEU A 153 5.21 20.16 -17.37
C LEU A 153 5.06 18.64 -17.20
N ILE A 154 4.00 18.21 -16.54
CA ILE A 154 3.64 16.81 -16.46
C ILE A 154 2.91 16.43 -17.74
N ASN A 155 3.36 15.36 -18.41
CA ASN A 155 2.74 14.89 -19.65
C ASN A 155 1.32 14.34 -19.39
N PRO A 156 0.25 15.02 -19.86
CA PRO A 156 -1.13 14.63 -19.57
C PRO A 156 -1.56 13.34 -20.27
N ASP A 157 -0.86 12.93 -21.33
CA ASP A 157 -1.14 11.69 -22.04
C ASP A 157 -0.72 10.46 -21.21
N ILE A 158 0.28 10.64 -20.33
CA ILE A 158 0.73 9.60 -19.39
C ILE A 158 -0.11 9.66 -18.12
N ALA A 159 -0.22 10.82 -17.47
CA ALA A 159 -0.96 11.00 -16.23
C ALA A 159 -1.66 12.36 -16.21
N GLY A 160 -2.97 12.37 -16.44
CA GLY A 160 -3.75 13.61 -16.59
C GLY A 160 -4.88 13.77 -15.56
N ARG A 161 -5.02 12.84 -14.58
CA ARG A 161 -6.04 12.97 -13.53
C ARG A 161 -5.52 13.85 -12.40
N ASP A 162 -6.39 14.66 -11.78
CA ASP A 162 -6.03 15.63 -10.75
C ASP A 162 -5.21 15.04 -9.62
N TYR A 163 -5.63 13.91 -9.07
CA TYR A 163 -4.90 13.23 -7.99
C TYR A 163 -3.53 12.70 -8.44
N GLN A 164 -3.38 12.28 -9.70
CA GLN A 164 -2.09 11.88 -10.25
C GLN A 164 -1.15 13.07 -10.34
N LEU A 165 -1.66 14.22 -10.80
CA LEU A 165 -0.91 15.47 -10.85
C LEU A 165 -0.47 15.91 -9.45
N ARG A 166 -1.37 15.85 -8.45
CA ARG A 166 -1.04 16.16 -7.05
C ARG A 166 0.04 15.21 -6.50
N ALA A 167 -0.09 13.90 -6.75
CA ALA A 167 0.91 12.92 -6.32
C ALA A 167 2.29 13.20 -6.93
N ILE A 168 2.35 13.50 -8.23
CA ILE A 168 3.59 13.82 -8.93
C ILE A 168 4.17 15.13 -8.36
N ARG A 169 3.37 16.17 -8.23
CA ARG A 169 3.82 17.47 -7.69
C ARG A 169 4.36 17.34 -6.27
N SER A 170 3.70 16.58 -5.40
CA SER A 170 4.19 16.36 -4.02
C SER A 170 5.61 15.78 -3.98
N VAL A 171 5.95 14.89 -4.90
CA VAL A 171 7.29 14.31 -4.99
C VAL A 171 8.27 15.30 -5.63
N LEU A 172 7.90 15.95 -6.75
CA LEU A 172 8.77 16.91 -7.43
C LEU A 172 9.12 18.10 -6.52
N GLU A 173 8.15 18.66 -5.80
CA GLU A 173 8.36 19.72 -4.80
C GLU A 173 9.25 19.23 -3.63
N GLY A 174 9.06 17.99 -3.19
CA GLY A 174 9.91 17.38 -2.16
C GLY A 174 11.37 17.23 -2.61
N ILE A 175 11.61 16.86 -3.87
CA ILE A 175 12.98 16.81 -4.44
C ILE A 175 13.61 18.21 -4.49
N GLU A 176 12.85 19.23 -4.89
CA GLU A 176 13.33 20.63 -4.83
C GLU A 176 13.69 21.05 -3.39
N GLN A 177 12.95 20.58 -2.39
CA GLN A 177 13.21 20.79 -0.97
C GLN A 177 14.33 19.88 -0.44
N LYS A 178 15.06 19.17 -1.31
CA LYS A 178 16.20 18.30 -0.98
C LYS A 178 15.81 17.02 -0.21
N ARG A 179 14.55 16.62 -0.24
CA ARG A 179 14.12 15.31 0.23
C ARG A 179 14.50 14.24 -0.79
N ARG A 180 14.73 13.02 -0.32
CA ARG A 180 15.14 11.89 -1.16
C ARG A 180 14.19 10.71 -1.10
N ASP A 181 13.44 10.59 -0.02
CA ASP A 181 12.62 9.43 0.25
C ASP A 181 11.15 9.84 0.23
N PHE A 182 10.34 9.10 -0.52
CA PHE A 182 8.94 9.41 -0.77
C PHE A 182 8.10 8.15 -0.71
N LEU A 183 6.88 8.26 -0.19
CA LEU A 183 5.91 7.18 -0.13
C LEU A 183 4.58 7.67 -0.72
N LEU A 184 4.12 7.03 -1.80
CA LEU A 184 2.79 7.25 -2.37
C LEU A 184 1.87 6.09 -2.01
N VAL A 185 0.80 6.38 -1.31
CA VAL A 185 -0.28 5.46 -1.00
C VAL A 185 -1.43 5.73 -1.98
N MET A 186 -1.66 4.84 -2.91
CA MET A 186 -2.68 5.01 -3.94
C MET A 186 -3.48 3.74 -4.11
N ALA A 187 -4.81 3.82 -4.11
CA ALA A 187 -5.70 2.68 -4.26
C ALA A 187 -5.34 1.80 -5.46
N THR A 188 -5.59 0.50 -5.36
CA THR A 188 -5.43 -0.42 -6.49
C THR A 188 -6.33 0.05 -7.64
N GLY A 189 -5.76 0.19 -8.83
CA GLY A 189 -6.57 0.65 -9.97
C GLY A 189 -6.48 2.14 -10.27
N SER A 190 -5.95 2.94 -9.37
CA SER A 190 -5.81 4.39 -9.56
C SER A 190 -4.70 4.79 -10.57
N GLY A 191 -3.92 3.84 -11.08
CA GLY A 191 -2.88 4.12 -12.07
C GLY A 191 -1.51 4.47 -11.48
N LYS A 192 -1.13 3.87 -10.35
CA LYS A 192 0.20 4.03 -9.71
C LYS A 192 1.36 3.97 -10.70
N THR A 193 1.39 2.95 -11.56
CA THR A 193 2.46 2.76 -12.55
C THR A 193 2.51 3.92 -13.55
N ARG A 194 1.36 4.40 -14.05
CA ARG A 194 1.30 5.55 -14.95
C ARG A 194 1.76 6.84 -14.26
N THR A 195 1.35 7.05 -13.01
CA THR A 195 1.80 8.19 -12.19
C THR A 195 3.32 8.19 -12.05
N CYS A 196 3.91 7.02 -11.77
CA CYS A 196 5.35 6.86 -11.67
C CYS A 196 6.06 7.09 -13.01
N ILE A 197 5.52 6.57 -14.12
CA ILE A 197 6.10 6.79 -15.48
C ILE A 197 6.08 8.27 -15.84
N ALA A 198 4.99 8.98 -15.59
CA ALA A 198 4.89 10.43 -15.84
C ALA A 198 5.87 11.23 -14.96
N MET A 199 6.08 10.80 -13.71
CA MET A 199 7.09 11.38 -12.83
C MET A 199 8.51 11.13 -13.34
N THR A 200 8.80 9.90 -13.76
CA THR A 200 10.08 9.52 -14.38
C THR A 200 10.34 10.36 -15.63
N ASP A 201 9.36 10.52 -16.50
CA ASP A 201 9.42 11.39 -17.68
C ASP A 201 9.78 12.84 -17.32
N ALA A 202 9.07 13.41 -16.35
CA ALA A 202 9.33 14.78 -15.89
C ALA A 202 10.74 14.93 -15.30
N LEU A 203 11.20 14.01 -14.47
CA LEU A 203 12.53 14.02 -13.86
C LEU A 203 13.65 13.88 -14.93
N MET A 204 13.44 13.04 -15.95
CA MET A 204 14.40 12.85 -17.03
C MET A 204 14.45 14.08 -17.95
N ARG A 205 13.32 14.66 -18.32
CA ARG A 205 13.25 15.89 -19.15
C ARG A 205 13.81 17.12 -18.42
N ALA A 206 13.60 17.18 -17.12
CA ALA A 206 14.19 18.22 -16.28
C ALA A 206 15.68 17.98 -15.98
N GLY A 207 16.27 16.88 -16.43
CA GLY A 207 17.70 16.59 -16.25
C GLY A 207 18.10 16.24 -14.81
N HIS A 208 17.15 15.82 -13.95
CA HIS A 208 17.43 15.39 -12.59
C HIS A 208 17.84 13.94 -12.48
N VAL A 209 17.52 13.13 -13.47
CA VAL A 209 17.68 11.68 -13.47
C VAL A 209 18.11 11.18 -14.84
N GLU A 210 19.12 10.33 -14.89
CA GLU A 210 19.60 9.66 -16.10
C GLU A 210 19.31 8.15 -16.07
N LYS A 211 19.48 7.49 -14.93
CA LYS A 211 19.30 6.04 -14.76
C LYS A 211 18.28 5.74 -13.67
N VAL A 212 17.21 5.05 -14.05
CA VAL A 212 16.08 4.72 -13.18
C VAL A 212 15.97 3.21 -12.96
N LEU A 213 15.79 2.78 -11.71
CA LEU A 213 15.48 1.40 -11.37
C LEU A 213 14.04 1.29 -10.89
N PHE A 214 13.26 0.43 -11.53
CA PHE A 214 11.90 0.07 -11.11
C PHE A 214 11.90 -1.36 -10.55
N LEU A 215 11.69 -1.49 -9.25
CA LEU A 215 11.69 -2.77 -8.54
C LEU A 215 10.28 -3.30 -8.33
N VAL A 216 10.08 -4.56 -8.66
CA VAL A 216 8.81 -5.28 -8.52
C VAL A 216 8.99 -6.63 -7.81
N ASP A 217 7.92 -7.16 -7.24
CA ASP A 217 7.94 -8.42 -6.50
C ASP A 217 8.02 -9.65 -7.43
N ARG A 218 7.34 -9.61 -8.61
CA ARG A 218 7.15 -10.79 -9.47
C ARG A 218 7.55 -10.55 -10.92
N VAL A 219 7.93 -11.63 -11.60
CA VAL A 219 8.33 -11.61 -13.02
C VAL A 219 7.19 -11.08 -13.93
N GLU A 220 5.93 -11.42 -13.62
CA GLU A 220 4.80 -10.93 -14.39
C GLU A 220 4.59 -9.42 -14.25
N LEU A 221 4.78 -8.86 -13.04
CA LEU A 221 4.77 -7.42 -12.81
C LEU A 221 5.91 -6.71 -13.53
N ARG A 222 7.10 -7.35 -13.60
CA ARG A 222 8.23 -6.84 -14.39
C ARG A 222 7.86 -6.71 -15.87
N ARG A 223 7.20 -7.73 -16.43
CA ARG A 223 6.75 -7.71 -17.83
C ARG A 223 5.75 -6.56 -18.07
N GLN A 224 4.77 -6.43 -17.20
CA GLN A 224 3.76 -5.37 -17.29
C GLN A 224 4.37 -3.96 -17.16
N ALA A 225 5.31 -3.79 -16.25
CA ALA A 225 6.02 -2.51 -16.10
C ALA A 225 6.86 -2.19 -17.36
N LEU A 226 7.57 -3.18 -17.92
CA LEU A 226 8.30 -3.00 -19.18
C LEU A 226 7.39 -2.62 -20.36
N ASP A 227 6.23 -3.28 -20.48
CA ASP A 227 5.24 -2.96 -21.52
C ASP A 227 4.68 -1.54 -21.32
N ALA A 228 4.39 -1.13 -20.08
CA ALA A 228 3.92 0.21 -19.76
C ALA A 228 5.00 1.29 -20.07
N PHE A 229 6.25 1.06 -19.70
CA PHE A 229 7.35 1.95 -20.06
C PHE A 229 7.54 2.02 -21.59
N LYS A 230 7.35 0.90 -22.31
CA LYS A 230 7.42 0.86 -23.76
C LYS A 230 6.29 1.66 -24.41
N GLU A 231 5.10 1.61 -23.88
CA GLU A 231 3.94 2.35 -24.38
C GLU A 231 4.09 3.85 -24.18
N HIS A 232 4.53 4.27 -22.98
CA HIS A 232 4.52 5.67 -22.60
C HIS A 232 5.86 6.41 -22.82
N LEU A 233 6.99 5.70 -22.79
CA LEU A 233 8.34 6.22 -23.06
C LEU A 233 9.04 5.38 -24.13
N PRO A 234 8.52 5.32 -25.36
CA PRO A 234 9.02 4.41 -26.41
C PRO A 234 10.48 4.65 -26.78
N ASN A 235 10.96 5.88 -26.68
CA ASN A 235 12.31 6.28 -27.10
C ASN A 235 13.38 6.02 -26.03
N GLU A 236 13.00 5.74 -24.77
CA GLU A 236 13.95 5.49 -23.70
C GLU A 236 14.42 4.03 -23.72
N PRO A 237 15.76 3.77 -23.77
CA PRO A 237 16.30 2.43 -23.76
C PRO A 237 16.06 1.75 -22.41
N ARG A 238 15.55 0.50 -22.46
CA ARG A 238 15.11 -0.27 -21.30
C ARG A 238 15.88 -1.58 -21.15
N TRP A 239 16.09 -2.00 -19.90
CA TRP A 239 16.60 -3.31 -19.54
C TRP A 239 15.61 -4.05 -18.62
N PRO A 240 15.42 -5.38 -18.76
CA PRO A 240 15.95 -6.23 -19.84
C PRO A 240 15.21 -6.02 -21.16
N HIS A 241 15.96 -6.10 -22.25
CA HIS A 241 15.36 -6.24 -23.57
C HIS A 241 14.96 -7.70 -23.82
N LEU A 242 14.12 -7.95 -24.81
CA LEU A 242 13.61 -9.30 -25.13
C LEU A 242 14.77 -10.30 -25.32
N GLY A 243 14.85 -11.34 -24.45
CA GLY A 243 15.90 -12.36 -24.50
C GLY A 243 17.22 -12.00 -23.81
N GLU A 244 17.37 -10.76 -23.30
CA GLU A 244 18.58 -10.30 -22.62
C GLU A 244 18.66 -10.90 -21.21
N LYS A 245 19.73 -11.68 -20.92
CA LYS A 245 19.96 -12.31 -19.61
C LYS A 245 21.01 -11.59 -18.80
N LEU A 246 21.98 -10.94 -19.45
CA LEU A 246 23.06 -10.23 -18.79
C LEU A 246 22.64 -8.78 -18.51
N PHE A 247 23.16 -8.24 -17.42
CA PHE A 247 22.91 -6.86 -17.05
C PHE A 247 23.68 -5.92 -18.00
N SER A 248 22.98 -5.00 -18.63
CA SER A 248 23.54 -4.01 -19.56
C SER A 248 23.60 -2.64 -18.88
N LYS A 249 24.76 -1.97 -18.93
CA LYS A 249 24.98 -0.68 -18.26
C LYS A 249 24.59 0.54 -19.13
N ASP A 250 24.24 0.32 -20.41
CA ASP A 250 23.96 1.34 -21.42
C ASP A 250 22.47 1.72 -21.57
N ARG A 251 21.63 1.32 -20.62
CA ARG A 251 20.20 1.65 -20.59
C ARG A 251 19.91 2.81 -19.65
N ARG A 252 18.74 3.37 -19.80
CA ARG A 252 18.26 4.45 -18.92
C ARG A 252 17.19 3.97 -17.93
N ILE A 253 16.33 3.03 -18.35
CA ILE A 253 15.27 2.47 -17.51
C ILE A 253 15.54 0.99 -17.27
N TYR A 254 15.60 0.61 -16.02
CA TYR A 254 15.87 -0.76 -15.57
C TYR A 254 14.66 -1.26 -14.77
N VAL A 255 14.10 -2.40 -15.18
CA VAL A 255 12.99 -3.04 -14.47
C VAL A 255 13.44 -4.41 -13.99
N SER A 256 13.48 -4.61 -12.68
CA SER A 256 13.99 -5.84 -12.08
C SER A 256 13.07 -6.36 -10.98
N THR A 257 13.16 -7.67 -10.71
CA THR A 257 12.63 -8.21 -9.45
C THR A 257 13.67 -8.05 -8.35
N TYR A 258 13.23 -8.00 -7.10
CA TYR A 258 14.13 -7.90 -5.95
C TYR A 258 15.19 -9.00 -5.92
N PRO A 259 14.85 -10.31 -6.06
CA PRO A 259 15.84 -11.38 -6.09
C PRO A 259 16.86 -11.21 -7.23
N SER A 260 16.40 -10.81 -8.41
CA SER A 260 17.28 -10.61 -9.57
C SER A 260 18.27 -9.48 -9.32
N MET A 261 17.82 -8.35 -8.75
CA MET A 261 18.71 -7.22 -8.47
C MET A 261 19.72 -7.55 -7.35
N LEU A 262 19.32 -8.28 -6.31
CA LEU A 262 20.25 -8.76 -5.28
C LEU A 262 21.33 -9.68 -5.85
N ASN A 263 20.97 -10.54 -6.81
CA ASN A 263 21.94 -11.40 -7.47
C ASN A 263 22.93 -10.57 -8.31
N ILE A 264 22.47 -9.54 -9.03
CA ILE A 264 23.31 -8.61 -9.79
C ILE A 264 24.28 -7.86 -8.86
N ILE A 265 23.81 -7.38 -7.70
CA ILE A 265 24.66 -6.70 -6.71
C ILE A 265 25.74 -7.63 -6.16
N ARG A 266 25.43 -8.92 -5.97
CA ARG A 266 26.35 -9.92 -5.41
C ARG A 266 27.32 -10.50 -6.43
N ASP A 267 27.03 -10.32 -7.71
CA ASP A 267 27.87 -10.84 -8.80
C ASP A 267 29.06 -9.92 -9.03
N GLU A 268 30.20 -10.29 -8.45
CA GLU A 268 31.46 -9.55 -8.58
C GLU A 268 31.89 -9.37 -10.03
N SER A 269 31.45 -10.24 -10.95
CA SER A 269 31.78 -10.12 -12.38
C SER A 269 31.06 -8.95 -13.05
N GLN A 270 29.96 -8.50 -12.50
CA GLN A 270 29.13 -7.41 -13.04
C GLN A 270 29.58 -6.03 -12.55
N HIS A 271 30.22 -5.95 -11.41
CA HIS A 271 30.72 -4.70 -10.79
C HIS A 271 29.77 -3.51 -10.94
N ILE A 272 28.53 -3.65 -10.46
CA ILE A 272 27.61 -2.52 -10.48
C ILE A 272 27.98 -1.52 -9.37
N SER A 273 28.13 -0.26 -9.73
CA SER A 273 28.43 0.80 -8.75
C SER A 273 27.29 1.04 -7.78
N PRO A 274 27.53 1.29 -6.48
CA PRO A 274 26.51 1.78 -5.54
C PRO A 274 25.83 3.09 -5.96
N HIS A 275 26.45 3.81 -6.87
CA HIS A 275 25.98 5.09 -7.40
C HIS A 275 25.37 4.99 -8.80
N PHE A 276 25.10 3.77 -9.30
CA PHE A 276 24.66 3.54 -10.66
C PHE A 276 23.28 4.14 -10.98
N PHE A 277 22.36 4.12 -10.03
CA PHE A 277 20.99 4.64 -10.23
C PHE A 277 20.82 6.01 -9.59
N ASP A 278 20.06 6.89 -10.26
CA ASP A 278 19.71 8.22 -9.78
C ASP A 278 18.33 8.26 -9.13
N PHE A 279 17.45 7.32 -9.51
CA PHE A 279 16.10 7.20 -8.99
C PHE A 279 15.70 5.72 -8.88
N ILE A 280 15.16 5.33 -7.74
CA ILE A 280 14.64 3.98 -7.50
C ILE A 280 13.17 4.05 -7.15
N VAL A 281 12.38 3.28 -7.86
CA VAL A 281 10.96 3.09 -7.60
C VAL A 281 10.73 1.68 -7.08
N ILE A 282 9.98 1.57 -5.99
CA ILE A 282 9.66 0.32 -5.32
C ILE A 282 8.16 0.12 -5.38
N ASP A 283 7.72 -0.83 -6.20
CA ASP A 283 6.31 -1.19 -6.26
C ASP A 283 5.96 -2.19 -5.15
N GLU A 284 4.76 -2.07 -4.60
CA GLU A 284 4.23 -2.85 -3.46
C GLU A 284 5.15 -2.78 -2.22
N SER A 285 5.58 -1.56 -1.86
CA SER A 285 6.56 -1.27 -0.80
C SER A 285 6.17 -1.70 0.62
N HIS A 286 4.95 -2.20 0.84
CA HIS A 286 4.46 -2.70 2.14
C HIS A 286 4.84 -4.16 2.44
N ARG A 287 5.32 -4.94 1.46
CA ARG A 287 5.66 -6.35 1.66
C ARG A 287 7.05 -6.51 2.23
N SER A 288 7.18 -7.05 3.44
CA SER A 288 8.41 -7.56 4.12
C SER A 288 9.77 -7.22 3.46
N ILE A 289 9.82 -6.08 2.77
CA ILE A 289 10.93 -5.55 2.00
C ILE A 289 12.11 -5.32 2.93
N TYR A 290 11.81 -5.02 4.21
CA TYR A 290 12.78 -4.56 5.19
C TYR A 290 13.90 -5.57 5.44
N ASN A 291 13.57 -6.85 5.63
CA ASN A 291 14.58 -7.84 6.08
C ASN A 291 15.46 -8.37 4.95
N THR A 292 14.94 -8.48 3.73
CA THR A 292 15.67 -9.12 2.63
C THR A 292 16.09 -8.11 1.56
N TYR A 293 15.24 -7.13 1.28
CA TYR A 293 15.41 -6.20 0.15
C TYR A 293 15.90 -4.81 0.57
N GLY A 294 15.84 -4.47 1.84
CA GLY A 294 16.45 -3.26 2.40
C GLY A 294 17.93 -3.12 2.00
N LYS A 295 18.62 -4.25 1.83
CA LYS A 295 20.01 -4.30 1.32
C LYS A 295 20.19 -3.66 -0.05
N ILE A 296 19.16 -3.66 -0.92
CA ILE A 296 19.24 -2.98 -2.22
C ILE A 296 19.24 -1.46 -2.00
N LEU A 297 18.38 -0.96 -1.11
CA LEU A 297 18.29 0.46 -0.79
C LEU A 297 19.50 0.95 0.03
N ASP A 298 20.06 0.06 0.84
CA ASP A 298 21.31 0.36 1.55
C ASP A 298 22.49 0.42 0.58
N TYR A 299 22.47 -0.42 -0.45
CA TYR A 299 23.51 -0.40 -1.49
C TYR A 299 23.39 0.85 -2.38
N PHE A 300 22.19 1.14 -2.91
CA PHE A 300 21.95 2.29 -3.78
C PHE A 300 21.30 3.44 -3.00
N LYS A 301 22.09 4.25 -2.33
CA LYS A 301 21.59 5.43 -1.59
C LYS A 301 21.28 6.60 -2.53
N THR A 302 20.12 6.59 -3.16
CA THR A 302 19.69 7.61 -4.13
C THR A 302 18.27 8.12 -3.82
N ILE A 303 17.64 8.84 -4.75
CA ILE A 303 16.23 9.24 -4.61
C ILE A 303 15.37 7.99 -4.68
N THR A 304 14.49 7.78 -3.69
CA THR A 304 13.71 6.56 -3.54
C THR A 304 12.21 6.88 -3.44
N LEU A 305 11.40 6.18 -4.22
CA LEU A 305 9.95 6.29 -4.23
C LEU A 305 9.32 4.93 -3.93
N GLY A 306 8.61 4.82 -2.82
CA GLY A 306 7.73 3.70 -2.51
C GLY A 306 6.33 3.91 -3.09
N LEU A 307 5.80 2.87 -3.72
CA LEU A 307 4.42 2.81 -4.18
C LEU A 307 3.70 1.70 -3.42
N THR A 308 2.54 1.98 -2.87
CA THR A 308 1.71 0.96 -2.23
C THR A 308 0.22 1.24 -2.45
N ALA A 309 -0.56 0.15 -2.47
CA ALA A 309 -2.03 0.23 -2.45
C ALA A 309 -2.60 -0.04 -1.05
N THR A 310 -1.75 -0.37 -0.08
CA THR A 310 -2.17 -0.62 1.30
C THR A 310 -2.64 0.69 1.91
N PRO A 311 -3.86 0.74 2.49
CA PRO A 311 -4.33 1.92 3.19
C PRO A 311 -3.36 2.38 4.28
N THR A 312 -3.27 3.69 4.47
CA THR A 312 -2.30 4.33 5.37
C THR A 312 -2.36 3.78 6.80
N GLU A 313 -3.55 3.45 7.28
CA GLU A 313 -3.81 2.94 8.64
C GLU A 313 -3.24 1.53 8.88
N VAL A 314 -2.88 0.83 7.82
CA VAL A 314 -2.40 -0.57 7.87
C VAL A 314 -0.91 -0.69 7.54
N ILE A 315 -0.30 0.39 7.04
CA ILE A 315 1.13 0.43 6.75
C ILE A 315 1.91 0.35 8.07
N ASP A 316 2.89 -0.52 8.12
CA ASP A 316 3.72 -0.66 9.31
C ASP A 316 4.69 0.52 9.49
N HIS A 317 5.09 0.76 10.73
CA HIS A 317 6.04 1.80 11.10
C HIS A 317 7.37 1.70 10.31
N ASN A 318 7.86 0.49 10.05
CA ASN A 318 9.13 0.30 9.36
C ASN A 318 9.05 0.79 7.90
N THR A 319 7.89 0.66 7.27
CA THR A 319 7.68 1.19 5.91
C THR A 319 7.73 2.72 5.92
N PHE A 320 7.07 3.39 6.87
CA PHE A 320 7.16 4.85 7.00
C PHE A 320 8.60 5.31 7.29
N ALA A 321 9.29 4.64 8.21
CA ALA A 321 10.68 4.93 8.55
C ALA A 321 11.64 4.74 7.36
N LEU A 322 11.40 3.71 6.52
CA LEU A 322 12.19 3.45 5.32
C LEU A 322 12.15 4.61 4.32
N PHE A 323 10.99 5.26 4.19
CA PHE A 323 10.78 6.40 3.29
C PHE A 323 10.85 7.75 4.02
N ASN A 324 11.40 7.77 5.23
CA ASN A 324 11.58 8.98 6.04
C ASN A 324 10.27 9.81 6.15
N CYS A 325 9.17 9.10 6.35
CA CYS A 325 7.84 9.66 6.58
C CYS A 325 7.47 9.48 8.05
N ASP A 326 6.68 10.42 8.59
CA ASP A 326 6.05 10.24 9.89
C ASP A 326 4.99 9.14 9.85
N ASP A 327 4.77 8.46 10.97
CA ASP A 327 3.78 7.39 11.06
C ASP A 327 2.38 7.89 10.69
N GLY A 328 1.76 7.21 9.74
CA GLY A 328 0.43 7.56 9.23
C GLY A 328 0.41 8.73 8.23
N ILE A 329 1.56 9.35 7.92
CA ILE A 329 1.64 10.51 7.02
C ILE A 329 2.57 10.21 5.84
N PRO A 330 2.08 9.56 4.76
CA PRO A 330 2.85 9.37 3.54
C PRO A 330 3.06 10.71 2.81
N THR A 331 3.94 10.72 1.82
CA THR A 331 4.13 11.90 0.96
C THR A 331 2.84 12.30 0.26
N PHE A 332 2.05 11.32 -0.16
CA PHE A 332 0.72 11.53 -0.75
C PHE A 332 -0.14 10.28 -0.53
N ALA A 333 -1.42 10.49 -0.26
CA ALA A 333 -2.42 9.42 -0.16
C ALA A 333 -3.61 9.70 -1.09
N TYR A 334 -4.12 8.63 -1.73
CA TYR A 334 -5.36 8.65 -2.49
C TYR A 334 -6.11 7.35 -2.25
N THR A 335 -7.19 7.43 -1.49
CA THR A 335 -7.93 6.28 -1.00
C THR A 335 -8.88 5.71 -2.07
N TYR A 336 -9.39 4.51 -1.80
CA TYR A 336 -10.41 3.89 -2.64
C TYR A 336 -11.72 4.70 -2.59
N GLU A 337 -12.10 5.15 -1.39
CA GLU A 337 -13.29 5.96 -1.15
C GLU A 337 -13.25 7.27 -1.93
N GLU A 338 -12.11 7.98 -1.90
CA GLU A 338 -11.93 9.19 -2.71
C GLU A 338 -12.10 8.91 -4.20
N ALA A 339 -11.57 7.77 -4.68
CA ALA A 339 -11.62 7.43 -6.10
C ALA A 339 -13.02 7.03 -6.58
N VAL A 340 -13.81 6.38 -5.73
CA VAL A 340 -15.20 5.99 -6.02
C VAL A 340 -16.14 7.18 -5.93
N ASN A 341 -15.95 8.04 -4.91
CA ASN A 341 -16.81 9.19 -4.65
C ASN A 341 -16.45 10.42 -5.50
N ASN A 342 -15.37 10.34 -6.28
CA ASN A 342 -15.05 11.43 -7.21
C ASN A 342 -16.11 11.56 -8.31
N THR A 343 -16.26 12.76 -8.87
CA THR A 343 -17.21 13.02 -9.95
C THR A 343 -16.48 13.52 -11.20
N PRO A 344 -16.45 12.75 -12.30
CA PRO A 344 -16.88 11.35 -12.41
C PRO A 344 -15.99 10.39 -11.61
N PRO A 345 -16.48 9.21 -11.19
CA PRO A 345 -15.68 8.25 -10.43
C PRO A 345 -14.48 7.75 -11.22
N TYR A 346 -13.37 7.50 -10.54
CA TYR A 346 -12.17 6.93 -11.15
C TYR A 346 -12.04 5.43 -10.94
N LEU A 347 -12.76 4.88 -9.95
CA LEU A 347 -12.84 3.46 -9.67
C LEU A 347 -14.30 3.02 -9.57
N CYS A 348 -14.54 1.76 -9.93
CA CYS A 348 -15.84 1.11 -9.83
C CYS A 348 -16.11 0.71 -8.37
N ASN A 349 -17.32 0.95 -7.90
CA ASN A 349 -17.77 0.51 -6.59
C ASN A 349 -18.19 -0.97 -6.59
N PHE A 350 -18.36 -1.57 -5.41
CA PHE A 350 -18.73 -2.96 -5.29
C PHE A 350 -19.93 -3.18 -4.38
N GLN A 351 -20.62 -4.30 -4.61
CA GLN A 351 -21.60 -4.86 -3.70
C GLN A 351 -21.07 -6.15 -3.11
N VAL A 352 -21.46 -6.48 -1.88
CA VAL A 352 -21.05 -7.71 -1.22
C VAL A 352 -22.27 -8.57 -0.93
N MET A 353 -22.22 -9.81 -1.39
CA MET A 353 -23.14 -10.86 -1.00
C MET A 353 -22.41 -11.84 -0.08
N LYS A 354 -22.90 -11.97 1.13
CA LYS A 354 -22.43 -12.96 2.09
C LYS A 354 -23.20 -14.25 1.90
N ILE A 355 -22.50 -15.35 1.74
CA ILE A 355 -23.08 -16.69 1.62
C ILE A 355 -22.39 -17.60 2.62
N GLN A 356 -23.16 -18.19 3.53
CA GLN A 356 -22.66 -19.18 4.49
C GLN A 356 -23.45 -20.46 4.37
N THR A 357 -22.73 -21.57 4.33
CA THR A 357 -23.37 -22.89 4.36
C THR A 357 -23.52 -23.39 5.78
N LYS A 358 -24.41 -24.32 5.99
CA LYS A 358 -24.65 -24.94 7.29
C LYS A 358 -23.40 -25.57 7.88
N PHE A 359 -22.61 -26.26 7.06
CA PHE A 359 -21.37 -26.90 7.55
C PHE A 359 -20.27 -25.88 7.88
N GLN A 360 -20.28 -24.71 7.26
CA GLN A 360 -19.36 -23.63 7.64
C GLN A 360 -19.67 -23.01 9.01
N VAL A 361 -20.95 -22.93 9.37
CA VAL A 361 -21.41 -22.33 10.63
C VAL A 361 -21.46 -23.34 11.76
N GLU A 362 -22.11 -24.52 11.53
CA GLU A 362 -22.39 -25.52 12.56
C GLU A 362 -21.35 -26.66 12.59
N GLY A 363 -20.44 -26.71 11.60
CA GLY A 363 -19.50 -27.82 11.44
C GLY A 363 -20.15 -29.10 10.88
N ILE A 364 -19.33 -30.13 10.66
CA ILE A 364 -19.76 -31.44 10.18
C ILE A 364 -19.74 -32.43 11.35
N SER A 365 -20.90 -32.84 11.81
CA SER A 365 -21.07 -33.80 12.91
C SER A 365 -22.30 -34.66 12.68
N LYS A 366 -22.46 -35.71 13.48
CA LYS A 366 -23.65 -36.56 13.42
C LYS A 366 -24.99 -35.78 13.51
N ARG A 367 -24.98 -34.61 14.18
CA ARG A 367 -26.17 -33.74 14.35
C ARG A 367 -26.47 -32.93 13.09
N THR A 368 -25.44 -32.53 12.36
CA THR A 368 -25.56 -31.64 11.21
C THR A 368 -25.70 -32.40 9.88
N ILE A 369 -25.22 -33.67 9.84
CA ILE A 369 -25.33 -34.55 8.67
C ILE A 369 -26.75 -35.06 8.51
N SER A 370 -27.30 -35.04 7.28
CA SER A 370 -28.62 -35.56 6.96
C SER A 370 -28.71 -37.06 7.19
N LEU A 371 -29.91 -37.57 7.52
CA LEU A 371 -30.14 -39.02 7.74
C LEU A 371 -29.79 -39.87 6.50
N GLU A 372 -29.98 -39.30 5.29
CA GLU A 372 -29.60 -39.97 4.03
C GLU A 372 -28.09 -40.11 3.89
N ASP A 373 -27.36 -39.03 4.19
CA ASP A 373 -25.90 -39.03 4.12
C ASP A 373 -25.28 -39.85 5.23
N GLN A 374 -25.90 -39.91 6.42
CA GLN A 374 -25.47 -40.85 7.48
C GLN A 374 -25.59 -42.30 7.00
N LYS A 375 -26.69 -42.67 6.32
CA LYS A 375 -26.83 -44.01 5.73
C LYS A 375 -25.79 -44.31 4.67
N LYS A 376 -25.46 -43.32 3.81
CA LYS A 376 -24.39 -43.47 2.80
C LYS A 376 -23.03 -43.69 3.44
N LEU A 377 -22.70 -42.93 4.47
CA LEU A 377 -21.43 -43.05 5.20
C LEU A 377 -21.30 -44.46 5.85
N ILE A 378 -22.37 -44.96 6.46
CA ILE A 378 -22.41 -46.29 7.05
C ILE A 378 -22.20 -47.36 5.97
N LEU A 379 -22.81 -47.22 4.80
CA LEU A 379 -22.61 -48.13 3.65
C LEU A 379 -21.19 -48.07 3.10
N GLU A 380 -20.50 -46.90 3.20
CA GLU A 380 -19.09 -46.72 2.85
C GLU A 380 -18.14 -47.26 3.95
N GLY A 381 -18.64 -47.83 5.05
CA GLY A 381 -17.85 -48.36 6.14
C GLY A 381 -17.24 -47.31 7.04
N LYS A 382 -17.79 -46.06 7.04
CA LYS A 382 -17.36 -44.98 7.91
C LYS A 382 -18.24 -44.87 9.14
N GLU A 383 -17.62 -44.72 10.33
CA GLU A 383 -18.35 -44.49 11.57
C GLU A 383 -18.77 -43.01 11.66
N VAL A 384 -20.06 -42.74 11.56
CA VAL A 384 -20.63 -41.42 11.62
C VAL A 384 -20.32 -40.67 12.94
N ALA A 385 -20.10 -41.43 14.03
CA ALA A 385 -19.76 -40.88 15.33
C ALA A 385 -18.33 -40.28 15.38
N GLU A 386 -17.42 -40.74 14.54
CA GLU A 386 -16.05 -40.26 14.45
C GLU A 386 -15.94 -39.02 13.56
N ILE A 387 -16.99 -38.69 12.80
CA ILE A 387 -17.02 -37.51 11.96
C ILE A 387 -17.45 -36.32 12.81
N ASN A 388 -16.47 -35.53 13.24
CA ASN A 388 -16.70 -34.32 14.01
C ASN A 388 -15.66 -33.27 13.60
N PHE A 389 -16.06 -32.33 12.77
CA PHE A 389 -15.23 -31.26 12.25
C PHE A 389 -15.93 -29.92 12.44
N GLU A 390 -15.19 -28.93 12.94
CA GLU A 390 -15.67 -27.55 13.00
C GLU A 390 -15.67 -26.90 11.61
N GLY A 391 -16.52 -25.89 11.43
CA GLY A 391 -16.62 -25.13 10.17
C GLY A 391 -15.26 -24.54 9.73
N THR A 392 -14.43 -24.14 10.68
CA THR A 392 -13.08 -23.61 10.45
C THR A 392 -12.07 -24.64 9.91
N GLN A 393 -12.39 -25.93 10.03
CA GLN A 393 -11.57 -27.05 9.53
C GLN A 393 -11.90 -27.43 8.08
N LEU A 394 -12.99 -26.88 7.51
CA LEU A 394 -13.33 -27.04 6.10
C LEU A 394 -12.20 -26.51 5.19
N GLU A 395 -11.95 -27.22 4.11
CA GLU A 395 -10.86 -26.98 3.15
C GLU A 395 -9.43 -27.07 3.71
N LYS A 396 -9.31 -27.48 4.98
CA LYS A 396 -8.02 -27.76 5.67
C LYS A 396 -7.91 -29.22 6.06
N GLN A 397 -8.70 -29.64 7.02
CA GLN A 397 -8.71 -31.02 7.59
C GLN A 397 -9.81 -31.88 6.96
N VAL A 398 -10.94 -31.28 6.60
CA VAL A 398 -12.04 -31.94 5.92
C VAL A 398 -12.42 -31.18 4.65
N ILE A 399 -12.65 -31.90 3.61
CA ILE A 399 -13.07 -31.39 2.29
C ILE A 399 -14.43 -31.98 1.98
N ASN A 400 -15.43 -31.10 1.88
CA ASN A 400 -16.78 -31.53 1.50
C ASN A 400 -17.15 -31.08 0.07
N LYS A 401 -17.46 -32.05 -0.80
CA LYS A 401 -17.85 -31.77 -2.17
C LYS A 401 -19.18 -30.98 -2.23
N GLY A 402 -20.12 -31.27 -1.32
CA GLY A 402 -21.43 -30.60 -1.28
C GLY A 402 -21.30 -29.10 -1.00
N THR A 403 -20.45 -28.69 -0.06
CA THR A 403 -20.20 -27.26 0.24
C THR A 403 -19.70 -26.53 -1.00
N ASN A 404 -18.70 -27.07 -1.69
CA ASN A 404 -18.19 -26.48 -2.93
C ASN A 404 -19.24 -26.45 -4.05
N THR A 405 -20.10 -27.47 -4.13
CA THR A 405 -21.20 -27.52 -5.12
C THR A 405 -22.22 -26.41 -4.89
N ILE A 406 -22.55 -26.14 -3.62
CA ILE A 406 -23.48 -25.04 -3.28
C ILE A 406 -22.85 -23.69 -3.63
N ILE A 407 -21.58 -23.44 -3.29
CA ILE A 407 -20.91 -22.19 -3.64
C ILE A 407 -20.96 -21.94 -5.15
N VAL A 408 -20.73 -22.98 -5.97
CA VAL A 408 -20.80 -22.85 -7.44
C VAL A 408 -22.22 -22.56 -7.92
N ARG A 409 -23.24 -23.21 -7.37
CA ARG A 409 -24.65 -22.99 -7.73
C ARG A 409 -25.08 -21.58 -7.38
N GLU A 410 -24.83 -21.17 -6.14
CA GLU A 410 -25.18 -19.81 -5.67
C GLU A 410 -24.48 -18.73 -6.49
N PHE A 411 -23.20 -18.95 -6.84
CA PHE A 411 -22.51 -18.05 -7.75
C PHE A 411 -23.24 -17.94 -9.10
N MET A 412 -23.59 -19.06 -9.72
CA MET A 412 -24.26 -19.03 -11.02
C MET A 412 -25.65 -18.40 -10.99
N ASP A 413 -26.35 -18.50 -9.85
CA ASP A 413 -27.66 -17.89 -9.66
C ASP A 413 -27.53 -16.37 -9.43
N GLU A 414 -26.59 -15.91 -8.62
CA GLU A 414 -26.48 -14.54 -8.11
C GLU A 414 -25.49 -13.65 -8.85
N CYS A 415 -24.56 -14.21 -9.62
CA CYS A 415 -23.52 -13.43 -10.29
C CYS A 415 -24.09 -12.39 -11.26
N ILE A 416 -23.34 -11.32 -11.45
CA ILE A 416 -23.58 -10.40 -12.57
C ILE A 416 -23.33 -11.18 -13.86
N LYS A 417 -24.34 -11.24 -14.71
CA LYS A 417 -24.35 -12.02 -15.96
C LYS A 417 -24.05 -11.14 -17.17
N ASP A 418 -23.85 -11.77 -18.29
CA ASP A 418 -23.65 -11.15 -19.59
C ASP A 418 -24.93 -10.40 -20.05
N PRO A 419 -24.89 -9.65 -21.18
CA PRO A 419 -26.04 -8.92 -21.69
C PRO A 419 -27.26 -9.77 -21.96
N ASN A 420 -27.08 -11.08 -22.21
CA ASN A 420 -28.18 -12.03 -22.45
C ASN A 420 -28.78 -12.60 -21.15
N GLY A 421 -28.17 -12.34 -19.99
CA GLY A 421 -28.60 -12.85 -18.69
C GLY A 421 -28.38 -14.36 -18.49
N VAL A 422 -27.57 -14.99 -19.33
CA VAL A 422 -27.38 -16.47 -19.36
C VAL A 422 -26.08 -16.87 -18.69
N LEU A 423 -24.96 -16.36 -19.18
CA LEU A 423 -23.63 -16.72 -18.67
C LEU A 423 -23.10 -15.69 -17.69
N PRO A 424 -22.25 -16.09 -16.73
CA PRO A 424 -21.60 -15.13 -15.85
C PRO A 424 -20.75 -14.16 -16.64
N GLY A 425 -20.70 -12.90 -16.21
CA GLY A 425 -19.67 -11.96 -16.64
C GLY A 425 -18.28 -12.45 -16.21
N LYS A 426 -17.22 -11.78 -16.64
CA LYS A 426 -15.85 -12.16 -16.23
C LYS A 426 -15.74 -12.22 -14.70
N SER A 427 -15.24 -13.34 -14.20
CA SER A 427 -15.28 -13.68 -12.78
C SER A 427 -13.95 -14.29 -12.32
N ILE A 428 -13.58 -14.03 -11.05
CA ILE A 428 -12.44 -14.71 -10.41
C ILE A 428 -12.92 -15.43 -9.15
N PHE A 429 -12.57 -16.72 -9.05
CA PHE A 429 -12.67 -17.52 -7.83
C PHE A 429 -11.32 -17.58 -7.13
N PHE A 430 -11.24 -17.15 -5.90
CA PHE A 430 -10.06 -17.26 -5.07
C PHE A 430 -10.14 -18.50 -4.19
N CYS A 431 -9.29 -19.47 -4.45
CA CYS A 431 -9.25 -20.75 -3.76
C CYS A 431 -8.07 -20.88 -2.80
N SER A 432 -8.18 -21.79 -1.81
CA SER A 432 -7.18 -22.05 -0.78
C SER A 432 -5.98 -22.84 -1.29
N SER A 433 -6.17 -23.71 -2.28
CA SER A 433 -5.14 -24.58 -2.83
C SER A 433 -5.43 -24.95 -4.30
N ILE A 434 -4.40 -25.42 -5.02
CA ILE A 434 -4.55 -25.91 -6.40
C ILE A 434 -5.53 -27.08 -6.47
N ALA A 435 -5.50 -27.97 -5.47
CA ALA A 435 -6.44 -29.07 -5.37
C ALA A 435 -7.89 -28.57 -5.20
N HIS A 436 -8.10 -27.52 -4.41
CA HIS A 436 -9.39 -26.84 -4.27
C HIS A 436 -9.83 -26.22 -5.60
N ALA A 437 -8.95 -25.47 -6.27
CA ALA A 437 -9.24 -24.86 -7.56
C ALA A 437 -9.68 -25.89 -8.62
N ARG A 438 -8.96 -27.02 -8.72
CA ARG A 438 -9.32 -28.12 -9.64
C ARG A 438 -10.64 -28.81 -9.29
N ARG A 439 -11.02 -28.85 -8.01
CA ARG A 439 -12.34 -29.37 -7.60
C ARG A 439 -13.46 -28.44 -8.06
N ILE A 440 -13.29 -27.14 -7.85
CA ILE A 440 -14.27 -26.15 -8.31
C ILE A 440 -14.43 -26.22 -9.85
N GLU A 441 -13.33 -26.30 -10.61
CA GLU A 441 -13.38 -26.47 -12.08
C GLU A 441 -14.20 -27.71 -12.48
N ARG A 442 -13.93 -28.86 -11.87
CA ARG A 442 -14.69 -30.09 -12.14
C ARG A 442 -16.17 -29.98 -11.76
N ILE A 443 -16.50 -29.22 -10.70
CA ILE A 443 -17.89 -28.99 -10.31
C ILE A 443 -18.60 -28.15 -11.37
N PHE A 444 -17.94 -27.13 -11.93
CA PHE A 444 -18.49 -26.38 -13.06
C PHE A 444 -18.74 -27.26 -14.26
N ASP A 445 -17.79 -28.10 -14.66
CA ASP A 445 -17.93 -29.04 -15.77
C ASP A 445 -19.08 -30.06 -15.56
N GLN A 446 -19.27 -30.52 -14.31
CA GLN A 446 -20.35 -31.46 -13.96
C GLN A 446 -21.72 -30.83 -13.93
N LEU A 447 -21.85 -29.61 -13.43
CA LEU A 447 -23.12 -28.90 -13.31
C LEU A 447 -23.57 -28.24 -14.63
N TYR A 448 -22.59 -27.84 -15.46
CA TYR A 448 -22.83 -27.12 -16.71
C TYR A 448 -22.11 -27.81 -17.89
N PRO A 449 -22.48 -29.04 -18.22
CA PRO A 449 -21.79 -29.90 -19.19
C PRO A 449 -21.76 -29.33 -20.61
N GLN A 450 -22.73 -28.43 -20.95
CA GLN A 450 -22.77 -27.74 -22.24
C GLN A 450 -21.61 -26.76 -22.43
N HIS A 451 -20.92 -26.35 -21.35
CA HIS A 451 -19.79 -25.45 -21.34
C HIS A 451 -18.55 -26.07 -20.68
N ALA A 452 -18.55 -27.40 -20.54
CA ALA A 452 -17.48 -28.12 -19.89
C ALA A 452 -16.15 -27.92 -20.62
N GLY A 453 -15.12 -27.61 -19.85
CA GLY A 453 -13.77 -27.33 -20.35
C GLY A 453 -13.58 -25.95 -21.00
N GLU A 454 -14.61 -25.09 -21.05
CA GLU A 454 -14.51 -23.75 -21.65
C GLU A 454 -14.88 -22.61 -20.67
N LEU A 455 -15.93 -22.77 -19.88
CA LEU A 455 -16.49 -21.72 -19.02
C LEU A 455 -15.55 -21.32 -17.90
N ALA A 456 -15.01 -22.31 -17.19
CA ALA A 456 -14.16 -22.13 -16.01
C ALA A 456 -12.79 -22.79 -16.21
N LYS A 457 -11.72 -22.09 -15.86
CA LYS A 457 -10.35 -22.57 -15.98
C LYS A 457 -9.52 -22.26 -14.75
N VAL A 458 -8.71 -23.23 -14.33
CA VAL A 458 -7.71 -23.05 -13.28
C VAL A 458 -6.52 -22.28 -13.85
N LEU A 459 -6.21 -21.14 -13.24
CA LEU A 459 -5.07 -20.28 -13.56
C LEU A 459 -4.14 -20.21 -12.34
N VAL A 460 -3.03 -20.93 -12.42
CA VAL A 460 -1.99 -21.03 -11.37
C VAL A 460 -0.60 -20.90 -11.99
N SER A 461 0.34 -20.38 -11.21
CA SER A 461 1.70 -20.05 -11.70
C SER A 461 2.49 -21.29 -12.15
N GLU A 462 2.19 -22.45 -11.59
CA GLU A 462 2.87 -23.72 -11.85
C GLU A 462 2.45 -24.35 -13.18
N ASP A 463 1.34 -23.91 -13.78
CA ASP A 463 0.87 -24.46 -15.06
C ASP A 463 1.47 -23.68 -16.24
N PRO A 464 2.37 -24.29 -17.05
CA PRO A 464 2.99 -23.59 -18.18
C PRO A 464 1.99 -23.06 -19.22
N ARG A 465 0.81 -23.68 -19.35
CA ARG A 465 -0.24 -23.29 -20.30
C ARG A 465 -0.88 -21.94 -19.95
N VAL A 466 -0.70 -21.47 -18.72
CA VAL A 466 -1.25 -20.19 -18.26
C VAL A 466 -0.47 -19.03 -18.83
N HIS A 467 0.84 -19.20 -19.05
CA HIS A 467 1.77 -18.13 -19.38
C HIS A 467 1.93 -17.91 -20.89
N GLY A 468 2.42 -16.72 -21.23
CA GLY A 468 2.77 -16.37 -22.60
C GLY A 468 1.61 -15.85 -23.46
N LYS A 469 1.94 -15.46 -24.69
CA LYS A 469 0.96 -14.97 -25.67
C LYS A 469 0.08 -16.14 -26.12
N GLY A 470 -1.24 -15.99 -25.99
CA GLY A 470 -2.20 -17.07 -26.29
C GLY A 470 -2.37 -18.10 -25.19
N GLY A 471 -1.66 -17.98 -24.03
CA GLY A 471 -1.89 -18.80 -22.85
C GLY A 471 -3.25 -18.55 -22.19
N LEU A 472 -3.63 -19.39 -21.22
CA LEU A 472 -4.96 -19.28 -20.57
C LEU A 472 -5.21 -17.92 -19.93
N LEU A 473 -4.18 -17.27 -19.37
CA LEU A 473 -4.31 -15.94 -18.82
C LEU A 473 -4.57 -14.88 -19.91
N ASP A 474 -3.90 -15.00 -21.05
CA ASP A 474 -4.10 -14.12 -22.20
C ASP A 474 -5.48 -14.30 -22.81
N GLN A 475 -5.95 -15.55 -22.90
CA GLN A 475 -7.31 -15.87 -23.33
C GLN A 475 -8.35 -15.29 -22.37
N PHE A 476 -8.18 -15.45 -21.05
CA PHE A 476 -9.09 -14.86 -20.05
C PHE A 476 -9.18 -13.34 -20.17
N LYS A 477 -8.06 -12.65 -20.46
CA LYS A 477 -8.03 -11.20 -20.65
C LYS A 477 -8.68 -10.72 -21.96
N LYS A 478 -8.56 -11.46 -23.05
CA LYS A 478 -8.86 -10.96 -24.40
C LYS A 478 -10.09 -11.56 -25.05
N ASN A 479 -10.36 -12.85 -24.75
CA ASN A 479 -11.39 -13.61 -25.41
C ASN A 479 -12.67 -13.63 -24.55
N ASP A 480 -13.78 -14.06 -25.15
CA ASP A 480 -15.01 -14.33 -24.44
C ASP A 480 -14.82 -15.44 -23.41
N MET A 481 -14.33 -16.60 -23.83
CA MET A 481 -14.02 -17.74 -22.94
C MET A 481 -12.52 -17.79 -22.62
N PRO A 482 -12.16 -18.24 -21.40
CA PRO A 482 -13.03 -18.59 -20.28
C PRO A 482 -13.64 -17.35 -19.63
N ARG A 483 -14.86 -17.49 -19.07
CA ARG A 483 -15.53 -16.45 -18.27
C ARG A 483 -15.09 -16.45 -16.83
N ILE A 484 -14.69 -17.61 -16.31
CA ILE A 484 -14.35 -17.81 -14.90
C ILE A 484 -12.89 -18.26 -14.80
N ALA A 485 -12.10 -17.45 -14.11
CA ALA A 485 -10.72 -17.79 -13.71
C ALA A 485 -10.73 -18.29 -12.27
N ILE A 486 -10.26 -19.51 -12.03
CA ILE A 486 -10.15 -20.10 -10.70
C ILE A 486 -8.66 -20.06 -10.30
N SER A 487 -8.33 -19.32 -9.25
CA SER A 487 -6.94 -18.99 -8.93
C SER A 487 -6.56 -19.28 -7.50
N VAL A 488 -5.28 -19.58 -7.33
CA VAL A 488 -4.60 -19.64 -6.03
C VAL A 488 -3.43 -18.67 -6.08
N ASP A 489 -3.50 -17.59 -5.30
CA ASP A 489 -2.49 -16.55 -5.12
C ASP A 489 -2.02 -15.80 -6.39
N MET A 490 -2.13 -16.39 -7.59
CA MET A 490 -1.64 -15.80 -8.83
C MET A 490 -2.42 -14.55 -9.24
N LEU A 491 -3.75 -14.59 -9.15
CA LEU A 491 -4.62 -13.48 -9.55
C LEU A 491 -4.90 -12.48 -8.41
N ASP A 492 -4.40 -12.74 -7.21
CA ASP A 492 -4.56 -11.86 -6.05
C ASP A 492 -3.89 -10.50 -6.33
N THR A 493 -2.81 -10.47 -7.12
CA THR A 493 -2.06 -9.25 -7.48
C THR A 493 -1.70 -9.24 -8.97
N GLY A 494 -1.52 -8.03 -9.53
CA GLY A 494 -0.80 -7.86 -10.79
C GLY A 494 -1.56 -8.16 -12.09
N ILE A 495 -2.89 -8.35 -12.08
CA ILE A 495 -3.67 -8.59 -13.29
C ILE A 495 -4.68 -7.48 -13.51
N ASP A 496 -4.74 -7.01 -14.75
CA ASP A 496 -5.67 -6.00 -15.20
C ASP A 496 -6.65 -6.59 -16.20
N VAL A 497 -7.92 -6.74 -15.78
CA VAL A 497 -9.06 -7.20 -16.60
C VAL A 497 -10.20 -6.22 -16.35
N LEU A 498 -10.44 -5.33 -17.31
CA LEU A 498 -11.41 -4.24 -17.16
C LEU A 498 -12.84 -4.79 -17.03
N GLU A 499 -13.12 -5.89 -17.71
CA GLU A 499 -14.45 -6.54 -17.81
C GLU A 499 -14.82 -7.37 -16.57
N LEU A 500 -13.96 -7.43 -15.57
CA LEU A 500 -14.17 -8.22 -14.36
C LEU A 500 -15.31 -7.65 -13.53
N VAL A 501 -16.39 -8.41 -13.36
CA VAL A 501 -17.61 -7.98 -12.66
C VAL A 501 -17.98 -8.84 -11.46
N ASN A 502 -17.36 -10.01 -11.28
CA ASN A 502 -17.61 -10.87 -10.11
C ASN A 502 -16.30 -11.35 -9.48
N LEU A 503 -16.22 -11.26 -8.15
CA LEU A 503 -15.17 -11.83 -7.33
C LEU A 503 -15.77 -12.80 -6.31
N VAL A 504 -15.26 -14.02 -6.24
CA VAL A 504 -15.73 -15.02 -5.27
C VAL A 504 -14.61 -15.39 -4.32
N PHE A 505 -14.80 -15.10 -3.05
CA PHE A 505 -13.87 -15.45 -1.98
C PHE A 505 -14.24 -16.84 -1.44
N ALA A 506 -13.78 -17.89 -2.13
CA ALA A 506 -13.97 -19.28 -1.73
C ALA A 506 -12.88 -19.74 -0.73
N LYS A 507 -12.23 -18.82 -0.05
CA LYS A 507 -11.23 -19.08 0.98
C LYS A 507 -11.25 -18.00 2.05
N PRO A 508 -10.84 -18.30 3.29
CA PRO A 508 -10.54 -17.27 4.27
C PRO A 508 -9.29 -16.49 3.87
N VAL A 509 -9.30 -15.18 4.11
CA VAL A 509 -8.18 -14.27 3.86
C VAL A 509 -7.78 -13.66 5.20
N TYR A 510 -6.52 -13.82 5.61
CA TYR A 510 -6.03 -13.34 6.91
C TYR A 510 -5.15 -12.08 6.81
N SER A 511 -4.79 -11.66 5.61
CA SER A 511 -4.01 -10.46 5.36
C SER A 511 -4.91 -9.36 4.80
N TYR A 512 -5.02 -8.25 5.53
CA TYR A 512 -5.79 -7.07 5.12
C TYR A 512 -5.32 -6.52 3.76
N THR A 513 -4.01 -6.40 3.59
CA THR A 513 -3.41 -5.94 2.32
C THR A 513 -3.79 -6.86 1.16
N LYS A 514 -3.67 -8.19 1.36
CA LYS A 514 -4.04 -9.18 0.35
C LYS A 514 -5.52 -9.10 0.01
N PHE A 515 -6.36 -8.91 1.02
CA PHE A 515 -7.80 -8.74 0.86
C PHE A 515 -8.14 -7.56 -0.05
N TRP A 516 -7.57 -6.38 0.23
CA TRP A 516 -7.77 -5.20 -0.61
C TRP A 516 -7.15 -5.30 -2.00
N GLN A 517 -6.04 -6.02 -2.16
CA GLN A 517 -5.48 -6.30 -3.47
C GLN A 517 -6.40 -7.19 -4.32
N MET A 518 -7.06 -8.17 -3.70
CA MET A 518 -8.06 -9.03 -4.35
C MET A 518 -9.31 -8.22 -4.75
N ILE A 519 -9.87 -7.41 -3.86
CA ILE A 519 -10.96 -6.47 -4.17
C ILE A 519 -10.57 -5.56 -5.33
N GLY A 520 -9.36 -5.02 -5.30
CA GLY A 520 -8.82 -4.14 -6.32
C GLY A 520 -8.79 -4.73 -7.73
N ARG A 521 -9.01 -6.03 -7.92
CA ARG A 521 -9.16 -6.64 -9.26
C ARG A 521 -10.45 -6.21 -9.94
N GLY A 522 -11.52 -6.00 -9.19
CA GLY A 522 -12.82 -5.57 -9.70
C GLY A 522 -12.97 -4.07 -9.88
N THR A 523 -12.12 -3.26 -9.27
CA THR A 523 -12.33 -1.80 -9.16
C THR A 523 -12.13 -1.00 -10.46
N ARG A 524 -11.64 -1.61 -11.55
CA ARG A 524 -11.45 -0.93 -12.83
C ARG A 524 -12.78 -0.56 -13.45
N LEU A 525 -12.88 0.68 -13.94
CA LEU A 525 -13.99 1.10 -14.80
C LEU A 525 -13.82 0.52 -16.21
N LEU A 526 -14.94 0.19 -16.85
CA LEU A 526 -14.97 -0.21 -18.24
C LEU A 526 -15.48 0.97 -19.08
N GLU A 527 -14.59 1.55 -19.87
CA GLU A 527 -14.95 2.66 -20.75
C GLU A 527 -15.98 2.19 -21.80
N PRO A 528 -17.00 3.00 -22.13
CA PRO A 528 -18.04 2.62 -23.11
C PRO A 528 -17.49 2.15 -24.45
N LYS A 529 -16.40 2.77 -24.92
CA LYS A 529 -15.73 2.41 -26.19
C LYS A 529 -15.00 1.06 -26.16
N LYS A 530 -14.77 0.49 -24.97
CA LYS A 530 -14.09 -0.80 -24.77
C LYS A 530 -15.02 -1.93 -24.40
N ILE A 531 -16.33 -1.68 -24.36
CA ILE A 531 -17.34 -2.70 -24.07
C ILE A 531 -17.37 -3.70 -25.23
N LYS A 532 -17.12 -4.96 -24.90
CA LYS A 532 -17.16 -6.08 -25.86
C LYS A 532 -18.58 -6.68 -25.88
N PRO A 533 -18.97 -7.42 -26.94
CA PRO A 533 -20.34 -7.97 -27.08
C PRO A 533 -20.80 -8.85 -25.90
N TRP A 534 -19.89 -9.43 -25.18
CA TRP A 534 -20.17 -10.27 -24.01
C TRP A 534 -20.07 -9.53 -22.67
N CYS A 535 -19.84 -8.23 -22.68
CA CYS A 535 -19.74 -7.42 -21.48
C CYS A 535 -20.97 -6.55 -21.29
N ILE A 536 -21.37 -6.37 -20.04
CA ILE A 536 -22.32 -5.33 -19.66
C ILE A 536 -21.59 -4.02 -19.34
N GLU A 537 -22.34 -2.93 -19.32
CA GLU A 537 -21.87 -1.68 -18.72
C GLU A 537 -21.53 -1.91 -17.25
N LYS A 538 -20.37 -1.44 -16.82
CA LYS A 538 -19.85 -1.74 -15.50
C LYS A 538 -19.92 -0.54 -14.57
N ASP A 539 -21.02 -0.42 -13.86
CA ASP A 539 -21.24 0.60 -12.83
C ASP A 539 -20.80 0.10 -11.44
N VAL A 540 -20.92 -1.20 -11.22
CA VAL A 540 -20.64 -1.88 -9.96
C VAL A 540 -20.14 -3.29 -10.27
N PHE A 541 -19.36 -3.87 -9.36
CA PHE A 541 -19.03 -5.28 -9.41
C PHE A 541 -19.48 -6.00 -8.14
N LEU A 542 -19.70 -7.30 -8.23
CA LEU A 542 -20.18 -8.11 -7.13
C LEU A 542 -19.04 -8.89 -6.48
N ILE A 543 -19.01 -8.86 -5.16
CA ILE A 543 -18.17 -9.73 -4.34
C ILE A 543 -19.07 -10.74 -3.65
N ILE A 544 -18.79 -12.03 -3.85
CA ILE A 544 -19.44 -13.12 -3.10
C ILE A 544 -18.43 -13.59 -2.04
N ASP A 545 -18.74 -13.30 -0.78
CA ASP A 545 -17.93 -13.69 0.36
C ASP A 545 -18.50 -14.95 1.02
N CYS A 546 -17.80 -16.07 0.83
CA CYS A 546 -18.20 -17.36 1.39
C CYS A 546 -17.53 -17.68 2.74
N TRP A 547 -16.67 -16.81 3.28
CA TRP A 547 -15.85 -17.09 4.45
C TRP A 547 -15.82 -15.95 5.48
N ASP A 548 -16.81 -15.08 5.49
CA ASP A 548 -16.90 -13.95 6.42
C ASP A 548 -15.66 -13.04 6.45
N ASN A 549 -15.00 -12.89 5.31
CA ASN A 549 -13.78 -12.08 5.24
C ASN A 549 -14.04 -10.61 5.59
N PHE A 550 -15.21 -10.06 5.19
CA PHE A 550 -15.58 -8.69 5.53
C PHE A 550 -15.84 -8.52 7.03
N GLU A 551 -16.49 -9.48 7.67
CA GLU A 551 -16.69 -9.47 9.13
C GLU A 551 -15.37 -9.65 9.88
N TYR A 552 -14.51 -10.54 9.40
CA TYR A 552 -13.18 -10.76 9.98
C TYR A 552 -12.35 -9.47 10.01
N PHE A 553 -12.36 -8.68 8.95
CA PHE A 553 -11.66 -7.41 8.89
C PHE A 553 -12.46 -6.25 9.49
N LYS A 554 -13.68 -6.47 9.96
CA LYS A 554 -14.60 -5.46 10.52
C LYS A 554 -14.79 -4.27 9.58
N ILE A 555 -14.84 -4.54 8.28
CA ILE A 555 -15.13 -3.54 7.27
C ILE A 555 -16.62 -3.27 7.32
N GLN A 556 -17.00 -2.25 8.10
CA GLN A 556 -18.37 -1.78 8.19
C GLN A 556 -18.60 -0.65 7.17
N PRO A 557 -19.81 -0.55 6.61
CA PRO A 557 -20.13 0.45 5.57
C PRO A 557 -20.16 1.90 6.04
N LYS A 558 -20.15 2.14 7.34
CA LYS A 558 -20.02 3.49 7.90
C LYS A 558 -18.71 3.54 8.67
N GLY A 559 -17.73 4.24 8.09
CA GLY A 559 -16.39 4.45 8.60
C GLY A 559 -16.28 4.52 10.12
N LYS A 560 -16.05 3.36 10.74
CA LYS A 560 -15.31 3.36 12.00
C LYS A 560 -13.85 3.42 11.58
N GLU A 561 -13.22 4.53 11.92
CA GLU A 561 -11.77 4.68 11.87
C GLU A 561 -11.13 3.39 12.38
N LEU A 562 -10.37 2.71 11.54
CA LEU A 562 -9.47 1.65 11.98
C LEU A 562 -8.52 2.33 12.95
N LYS A 563 -8.60 1.97 14.24
CA LYS A 563 -7.63 2.46 15.21
C LYS A 563 -6.24 2.03 14.71
N PRO A 564 -5.26 2.95 14.66
CA PRO A 564 -3.91 2.61 14.21
C PRO A 564 -3.44 1.36 14.95
N GLN A 565 -2.88 0.40 14.22
CA GLN A 565 -2.35 -0.81 14.84
C GLN A 565 -1.17 -0.44 15.72
N VAL A 566 -1.38 -0.52 17.01
CA VAL A 566 -0.32 -0.28 17.99
C VAL A 566 0.66 -1.45 17.90
N PRO A 567 1.97 -1.22 17.63
CA PRO A 567 2.97 -2.28 17.59
C PRO A 567 2.91 -3.18 18.83
N ILE A 568 3.12 -4.48 18.66
CA ILE A 568 3.01 -5.45 19.75
C ILE A 568 3.84 -5.07 20.99
N PRO A 569 5.12 -4.63 20.87
CA PRO A 569 5.88 -4.19 22.02
C PRO A 569 5.24 -3.03 22.78
N VAL A 570 4.69 -2.05 22.07
CA VAL A 570 3.99 -0.89 22.64
C VAL A 570 2.68 -1.31 23.31
N ARG A 571 1.95 -2.25 22.69
CA ARG A 571 0.70 -2.80 23.25
C ARG A 571 0.97 -3.60 24.51
N LEU A 572 2.00 -4.44 24.50
CA LEU A 572 2.39 -5.27 25.65
C LEU A 572 2.72 -4.41 26.86
N VAL A 573 3.53 -3.37 26.69
CA VAL A 573 3.84 -2.40 27.76
C VAL A 573 2.58 -1.66 28.22
N GLY A 574 1.69 -1.30 27.30
CA GLY A 574 0.39 -0.71 27.65
C GLY A 574 -0.44 -1.61 28.55
N LEU A 575 -0.57 -2.90 28.20
CA LEU A 575 -1.30 -3.89 28.99
C LEU A 575 -0.67 -4.10 30.37
N ARG A 576 0.67 -4.11 30.49
CA ARG A 576 1.33 -4.17 31.80
C ARG A 576 1.00 -2.97 32.67
N LEU A 577 1.00 -1.77 32.11
CA LEU A 577 0.61 -0.56 32.82
C LEU A 577 -0.87 -0.59 33.24
N ASP A 578 -1.75 -1.10 32.40
CA ASP A 578 -3.17 -1.27 32.70
C ASP A 578 -3.38 -2.32 33.79
N LYS A 579 -2.60 -3.44 33.79
CA LYS A 579 -2.60 -4.45 34.87
C LYS A 579 -2.09 -3.88 36.17
N ILE A 580 -1.02 -3.06 36.14
CA ILE A 580 -0.50 -2.38 37.34
C ILE A 580 -1.57 -1.44 37.93
N GLU A 581 -2.26 -0.68 37.09
CA GLU A 581 -3.32 0.23 37.55
C GLU A 581 -4.48 -0.55 38.19
N LEU A 582 -4.96 -1.60 37.53
CA LEU A 582 -6.02 -2.47 38.05
C LEU A 582 -5.62 -3.18 39.35
N ALA A 583 -4.41 -3.72 39.42
CA ALA A 583 -3.91 -4.39 40.63
C ALA A 583 -3.75 -3.41 41.81
N LYS A 584 -3.42 -2.15 41.56
CA LYS A 584 -3.41 -1.10 42.61
C LYS A 584 -4.81 -0.83 43.13
N ASP A 585 -5.80 -0.74 42.27
CA ASP A 585 -7.20 -0.50 42.65
C ASP A 585 -7.74 -1.68 43.46
N LEU A 586 -7.30 -2.88 43.17
CA LEU A 586 -7.63 -4.12 43.90
C LEU A 586 -6.73 -4.39 45.13
N HIS A 587 -5.78 -3.51 45.44
CA HIS A 587 -4.82 -3.63 46.54
C HIS A 587 -3.93 -4.88 46.52
N LEU A 588 -3.58 -5.37 45.32
CA LEU A 588 -2.72 -6.53 45.07
C LEU A 588 -1.25 -6.11 44.97
N ALA A 589 -0.58 -5.90 46.12
CA ALA A 589 0.77 -5.33 46.17
C ALA A 589 1.81 -6.21 45.47
N ASP A 590 1.76 -7.52 45.62
CA ASP A 590 2.70 -8.48 45.03
C ASP A 590 2.63 -8.48 43.50
N VAL A 591 1.41 -8.39 42.96
CA VAL A 591 1.18 -8.25 41.49
C VAL A 591 1.79 -6.96 40.95
N VAL A 592 1.61 -5.85 41.66
CA VAL A 592 2.18 -4.56 41.28
C VAL A 592 3.70 -4.62 41.27
N GLU A 593 4.33 -5.20 42.27
CA GLU A 593 5.79 -5.32 42.39
C GLU A 593 6.36 -6.18 41.27
N ASN A 594 5.74 -7.34 40.98
CA ASN A 594 6.13 -8.25 39.94
C ASN A 594 6.08 -7.56 38.52
N GLU A 595 4.94 -6.93 38.19
CA GLU A 595 4.80 -6.26 36.89
C GLU A 595 5.72 -5.03 36.75
N VAL A 596 6.04 -4.34 37.82
CA VAL A 596 7.01 -3.25 37.84
C VAL A 596 8.42 -3.75 37.52
N GLU A 597 8.82 -4.90 38.09
CA GLU A 597 10.13 -5.49 37.79
C GLU A 597 10.23 -5.94 36.32
N LYS A 598 9.18 -6.56 35.78
CA LYS A 598 9.10 -6.92 34.36
C LYS A 598 9.18 -5.69 33.45
N LEU A 599 8.48 -4.62 33.80
CA LEU A 599 8.52 -3.35 33.05
C LEU A 599 9.92 -2.73 33.07
N LYS A 600 10.59 -2.73 34.23
CA LYS A 600 11.99 -2.27 34.34
C LYS A 600 12.93 -3.08 33.46
N ALA A 601 12.76 -4.41 33.46
CA ALA A 601 13.56 -5.30 32.60
C ALA A 601 13.34 -5.00 31.11
N GLN A 602 12.11 -4.73 30.70
CA GLN A 602 11.78 -4.36 29.31
C GLN A 602 12.36 -2.98 28.94
N ILE A 603 12.31 -1.98 29.82
CA ILE A 603 12.88 -0.65 29.58
C ILE A 603 14.41 -0.75 29.34
N LYS A 604 15.12 -1.63 30.05
CA LYS A 604 16.55 -1.87 29.85
C LYS A 604 16.91 -2.45 28.47
N GLN A 605 15.94 -3.05 27.76
CA GLN A 605 16.13 -3.60 26.42
C GLN A 605 16.03 -2.55 25.31
N LEU A 606 15.62 -1.33 25.62
CA LEU A 606 15.53 -0.25 24.63
C LEU A 606 16.91 0.04 24.01
N PRO A 607 17.00 0.20 22.67
CA PRO A 607 18.27 0.34 21.97
C PRO A 607 18.93 1.69 22.25
N ALA A 608 19.91 1.72 23.14
CA ALA A 608 20.61 2.95 23.56
C ALA A 608 21.20 3.77 22.40
N ASN A 609 21.48 3.14 21.27
CA ASN A 609 22.03 3.79 20.07
C ASN A 609 20.97 4.49 19.20
N SER A 610 19.68 4.26 19.43
CA SER A 610 18.59 4.89 18.70
C SER A 610 18.54 6.39 18.99
N ILE A 611 18.36 7.20 17.94
CA ILE A 611 18.22 8.66 18.06
C ILE A 611 17.02 8.99 18.96
N VAL A 612 15.89 8.30 18.78
CA VAL A 612 14.67 8.49 19.57
C VAL A 612 14.93 8.22 21.08
N ILE A 613 15.75 7.21 21.40
CA ILE A 613 16.10 6.89 22.79
C ILE A 613 17.06 7.94 23.36
N LYS A 614 17.99 8.46 22.57
CA LYS A 614 18.88 9.56 22.98
C LYS A 614 18.13 10.86 23.24
N GLU A 615 17.15 11.17 22.40
CA GLU A 615 16.26 12.32 22.59
C GLU A 615 15.40 12.19 23.87
N ALA A 616 14.97 10.96 24.20
CA ALA A 616 14.22 10.65 25.40
C ALA A 616 15.10 10.43 26.66
N ALA A 617 16.41 10.68 26.59
CA ALA A 617 17.34 10.43 27.70
C ALA A 617 16.95 11.15 29.00
N LEU A 618 16.41 12.35 28.92
CA LEU A 618 15.92 13.10 30.11
C LEU A 618 14.72 12.39 30.76
N ASP A 619 13.82 11.85 29.97
CA ASP A 619 12.64 11.10 30.44
C ASP A 619 13.07 9.75 31.08
N LEU A 620 14.00 9.04 30.44
CA LEU A 620 14.54 7.77 30.96
C LEU A 620 15.34 7.97 32.25
N ASN A 621 16.07 9.07 32.39
CA ASN A 621 16.85 9.39 33.60
C ASN A 621 15.93 9.68 34.82
N GLN A 622 14.67 10.03 34.60
CA GLN A 622 13.70 10.20 35.69
C GLN A 622 13.31 8.87 36.34
N LEU A 623 13.51 7.72 35.65
CA LEU A 623 13.18 6.39 36.12
C LEU A 623 14.19 5.86 37.13
N ASN A 624 14.58 6.67 38.10
CA ASN A 624 15.49 6.31 39.20
C ASN A 624 14.78 5.46 40.28
N LYS A 625 15.51 5.04 41.32
CA LYS A 625 14.93 4.24 42.40
C LYS A 625 13.75 4.93 43.11
N GLU A 626 13.80 6.25 43.27
CA GLU A 626 12.74 7.03 43.96
C GLU A 626 11.48 7.09 43.12
N PHE A 627 11.60 7.07 41.77
CA PHE A 627 10.46 7.02 40.89
C PHE A 627 9.57 5.80 41.13
N TRP A 628 10.20 4.63 41.33
CA TRP A 628 9.52 3.34 41.47
C TRP A 628 9.03 3.04 42.89
N LEU A 629 9.50 3.70 43.94
CA LEU A 629 9.08 3.49 45.33
C LEU A 629 7.60 3.77 45.55
N LYS A 630 7.02 4.72 44.81
CA LYS A 630 5.61 5.05 44.92
C LYS A 630 5.09 5.47 43.55
N LEU A 631 4.42 4.58 42.85
CA LEU A 631 3.76 4.86 41.56
C LEU A 631 2.45 5.61 41.82
N SER A 632 2.48 6.95 41.69
CA SER A 632 1.28 7.78 41.66
C SER A 632 0.59 7.70 40.29
N GLN A 633 -0.66 8.20 40.17
CA GLN A 633 -1.37 8.26 38.91
C GLN A 633 -0.61 9.12 37.87
N GLU A 634 -0.03 10.22 38.28
CA GLU A 634 0.80 11.08 37.43
C GLU A 634 2.02 10.34 36.83
N LYS A 635 2.64 9.47 37.63
CA LYS A 635 3.78 8.64 37.18
C LYS A 635 3.33 7.55 36.20
N LEU A 636 2.15 6.94 36.40
CA LEU A 636 1.56 6.00 35.45
C LEU A 636 1.24 6.69 34.11
N GLU A 637 0.65 7.87 34.15
CA GLU A 637 0.42 8.68 32.94
C GLU A 637 1.73 9.06 32.25
N PHE A 638 2.76 9.41 32.98
CA PHE A 638 4.09 9.64 32.42
C PHE A 638 4.63 8.39 31.71
N LEU A 639 4.52 7.21 32.32
CA LEU A 639 4.93 5.95 31.69
C LEU A 639 4.10 5.65 30.43
N LYS A 640 2.77 5.88 30.47
CA LYS A 640 1.86 5.66 29.33
C LYS A 640 2.17 6.62 28.15
N ASN A 641 2.44 7.88 28.43
CA ASN A 641 2.53 8.91 27.41
C ASN A 641 3.96 9.18 26.92
N ARG A 642 4.99 8.97 27.76
CA ARG A 642 6.38 9.29 27.42
C ARG A 642 7.25 8.06 27.24
N ILE A 643 7.09 7.02 28.00
CA ILE A 643 7.96 5.83 28.00
C ILE A 643 7.41 4.73 27.07
N ARG A 644 6.12 4.43 27.15
CA ARG A 644 5.48 3.42 26.29
C ARG A 644 5.72 3.63 24.79
N PRO A 645 5.65 4.85 24.22
CA PRO A 645 5.91 5.05 22.80
C PRO A 645 7.33 4.67 22.36
N LEU A 646 8.31 4.70 23.25
CA LEU A 646 9.70 4.36 22.95
C LEU A 646 9.90 2.90 22.55
N PHE A 647 8.98 2.02 22.93
CA PHE A 647 9.01 0.61 22.57
C PHE A 647 8.75 0.33 21.08
N ARG A 648 8.38 1.36 20.30
CA ARG A 648 8.37 1.30 18.83
C ARG A 648 9.76 1.08 18.25
N THR A 649 10.82 1.44 18.97
CA THR A 649 12.21 1.34 18.52
C THR A 649 12.79 -0.07 18.67
N LEU A 650 12.10 -1.00 19.34
CA LEU A 650 12.54 -2.37 19.49
C LEU A 650 12.53 -3.09 18.13
N SER A 651 13.72 -3.53 17.73
CA SER A 651 13.96 -4.38 16.56
C SER A 651 14.54 -5.72 17.01
N ASN A 652 14.43 -6.75 16.18
CA ASN A 652 14.92 -8.11 16.46
C ASN A 652 14.26 -8.82 17.65
N VAL A 653 12.98 -8.59 17.85
CA VAL A 653 12.18 -9.27 18.88
C VAL A 653 11.44 -10.48 18.31
N ASP A 654 11.25 -11.52 19.15
CA ASP A 654 10.41 -12.66 18.79
C ASP A 654 8.92 -12.28 18.91
N PHE A 655 8.32 -11.90 17.77
CA PHE A 655 6.90 -11.51 17.74
C PHE A 655 5.95 -12.65 18.09
N LYS A 656 6.34 -13.94 17.93
CA LYS A 656 5.49 -15.06 18.32
C LYS A 656 5.47 -15.21 19.85
N ALA A 657 6.63 -15.08 20.49
CA ALA A 657 6.76 -15.03 21.93
C ALA A 657 5.96 -13.88 22.54
N MET A 658 6.13 -12.67 21.99
CA MET A 658 5.41 -11.48 22.47
C MET A 658 3.89 -11.55 22.27
N ARG A 659 3.41 -12.22 21.23
CA ARG A 659 1.97 -12.43 21.04
C ARG A 659 1.40 -13.37 22.08
N PHE A 660 2.10 -14.44 22.36
CA PHE A 660 1.70 -15.38 23.41
C PHE A 660 1.67 -14.69 24.78
N GLU A 661 2.73 -13.97 25.14
CA GLU A 661 2.78 -13.16 26.36
C GLU A 661 1.64 -12.15 26.47
N ARG A 662 1.33 -11.44 25.35
CA ARG A 662 0.20 -10.53 25.29
C ARG A 662 -1.13 -11.22 25.58
N ASP A 663 -1.38 -12.36 24.98
CA ASP A 663 -2.65 -13.06 25.09
C ASP A 663 -2.85 -13.59 26.53
N VAL A 664 -1.78 -14.09 27.17
CA VAL A 664 -1.82 -14.48 28.59
C VAL A 664 -2.01 -13.26 29.50
N LEU A 665 -1.36 -12.15 29.22
CA LEU A 665 -1.51 -10.90 29.97
C LEU A 665 -2.94 -10.33 29.85
N GLU A 666 -3.52 -10.35 28.64
CA GLU A 666 -4.93 -9.96 28.42
C GLU A 666 -5.89 -10.91 29.17
N TYR A 667 -5.59 -12.21 29.21
CA TYR A 667 -6.35 -13.18 29.99
C TYR A 667 -6.30 -12.86 31.51
N THR A 668 -5.12 -12.58 32.06
CA THR A 668 -4.96 -12.19 33.45
C THR A 668 -5.76 -10.92 33.79
N ILE A 669 -5.70 -9.89 32.91
CA ILE A 669 -6.50 -8.66 33.07
C ILE A 669 -8.00 -8.98 33.03
N ALA A 670 -8.45 -9.86 32.13
CA ALA A 670 -9.86 -10.25 32.05
C ALA A 670 -10.34 -10.97 33.31
N ILE A 671 -9.50 -11.81 33.95
CA ILE A 671 -9.80 -12.43 35.22
C ILE A 671 -9.88 -11.38 36.34
N LEU A 672 -8.89 -10.50 36.45
CA LEU A 672 -8.86 -9.46 37.49
C LEU A 672 -10.04 -8.48 37.39
N SER A 673 -10.56 -8.27 36.17
CA SER A 673 -11.73 -7.43 35.88
C SER A 673 -13.06 -8.18 35.88
N GLU A 674 -13.07 -9.47 36.24
CA GLU A 674 -14.25 -10.36 36.29
C GLU A 674 -15.01 -10.49 34.94
N ASP A 675 -14.31 -10.26 33.80
CA ASP A 675 -14.86 -10.39 32.42
C ASP A 675 -14.79 -11.87 31.99
N LYS A 676 -15.83 -12.63 32.32
CA LYS A 676 -15.90 -14.07 32.07
C LYS A 676 -15.95 -14.42 30.58
N GLU A 677 -16.64 -13.64 29.74
CA GLU A 677 -16.77 -13.91 28.32
C GLU A 677 -15.43 -13.72 27.62
N ARG A 678 -14.74 -12.65 27.94
CA ARG A 678 -13.42 -12.35 27.40
C ARG A 678 -12.36 -13.34 27.89
N SER A 679 -12.38 -13.74 29.16
CA SER A 679 -11.42 -14.71 29.71
C SER A 679 -11.57 -16.09 29.05
N GLU A 680 -12.78 -16.60 28.83
CA GLU A 680 -12.98 -17.88 28.14
C GLU A 680 -12.54 -17.82 26.66
N THR A 681 -12.79 -16.71 25.97
CA THR A 681 -12.32 -16.51 24.60
C THR A 681 -10.78 -16.50 24.50
N LEU A 682 -10.12 -15.81 25.42
CA LEU A 682 -8.65 -15.73 25.46
C LEU A 682 -8.02 -17.06 25.86
N LYS A 683 -8.60 -17.76 26.84
CA LYS A 683 -8.20 -19.11 27.24
C LYS A 683 -8.20 -20.06 26.04
N ALA A 684 -9.30 -20.10 25.29
CA ALA A 684 -9.41 -20.95 24.10
C ALA A 684 -8.31 -20.62 23.07
N ALA A 685 -8.04 -19.33 22.82
CA ALA A 685 -7.00 -18.89 21.90
C ALA A 685 -5.57 -19.25 22.37
N ILE A 686 -5.32 -19.20 23.68
CA ILE A 686 -4.03 -19.61 24.28
C ILE A 686 -3.84 -21.11 24.16
N ILE A 687 -4.85 -21.91 24.50
CA ILE A 687 -4.82 -23.37 24.36
C ILE A 687 -4.57 -23.77 22.90
N GLU A 688 -5.22 -23.11 21.94
CA GLU A 688 -4.96 -23.33 20.52
C GLU A 688 -3.48 -23.09 20.17
N GLN A 689 -2.90 -22.00 20.66
CA GLN A 689 -1.48 -21.70 20.44
C GLN A 689 -0.55 -22.75 21.03
N ILE A 690 -0.85 -23.25 22.21
CA ILE A 690 -0.07 -24.29 22.88
C ILE A 690 -0.19 -25.63 22.14
N SER A 691 -1.37 -25.96 21.61
CA SER A 691 -1.61 -27.20 20.86
C SER A 691 -0.87 -27.26 19.51
N GLU A 692 -0.48 -26.12 18.95
CA GLU A 692 0.31 -26.03 17.73
C GLU A 692 1.83 -26.23 17.94
N LEU A 693 2.27 -26.50 19.17
CA LEU A 693 3.68 -26.75 19.46
C LEU A 693 4.08 -28.19 19.11
N PRO A 694 5.14 -28.37 18.27
CA PRO A 694 5.57 -29.69 17.80
C PRO A 694 6.40 -30.43 18.86
N LEU A 695 5.83 -31.41 19.53
CA LEU A 695 6.54 -32.26 20.51
C LEU A 695 7.65 -33.13 19.88
N THR A 696 7.80 -33.12 18.56
CA THR A 696 8.90 -33.77 17.84
C THR A 696 10.21 -33.02 17.93
N ILE A 697 10.19 -31.75 18.27
CA ILE A 697 11.37 -30.91 18.47
C ILE A 697 11.84 -31.08 19.92
N HIS A 698 13.10 -31.52 20.12
CA HIS A 698 13.67 -31.80 21.43
C HIS A 698 13.48 -30.64 22.42
N TYR A 699 13.74 -29.42 22.00
CA TYR A 699 13.61 -28.22 22.83
C TYR A 699 12.17 -27.93 23.26
N VAL A 700 11.17 -28.29 22.45
CA VAL A 700 9.74 -28.21 22.80
C VAL A 700 9.35 -29.38 23.72
N LYS A 701 9.90 -30.57 23.49
CA LYS A 701 9.63 -31.77 24.25
C LYS A 701 10.08 -31.68 25.72
N GLU A 702 11.11 -30.89 25.99
CA GLU A 702 11.55 -30.61 27.39
C GLU A 702 10.43 -29.98 28.22
N HIS A 703 9.44 -29.35 27.61
CA HIS A 703 8.31 -28.70 28.27
C HIS A 703 6.98 -29.48 28.10
N GLU A 704 7.03 -30.76 27.73
CA GLU A 704 5.88 -31.59 27.40
C GLU A 704 4.85 -31.68 28.55
N GLU A 705 5.29 -31.74 29.80
CA GLU A 705 4.42 -31.81 30.96
C GLU A 705 3.56 -30.54 31.05
N LEU A 706 4.18 -29.38 31.06
CA LEU A 706 3.47 -28.10 31.14
C LEU A 706 2.57 -27.87 29.92
N ILE A 707 3.01 -28.28 28.70
CA ILE A 707 2.19 -28.20 27.48
C ILE A 707 0.92 -29.02 27.64
N LYS A 708 1.00 -30.23 28.18
CA LYS A 708 -0.17 -31.09 28.41
C LYS A 708 -1.08 -30.56 29.51
N GLU A 709 -0.50 -30.10 30.62
CA GLU A 709 -1.26 -29.51 31.74
C GLU A 709 -2.03 -28.25 31.27
N ALA A 710 -1.37 -27.34 30.56
CA ALA A 710 -1.98 -26.10 30.05
C ALA A 710 -3.06 -26.32 28.97
N GLN A 711 -3.16 -27.53 28.40
CA GLN A 711 -4.26 -27.90 27.54
C GLN A 711 -5.50 -28.40 28.29
N SER A 712 -5.40 -28.64 29.61
CA SER A 712 -6.51 -29.14 30.43
C SER A 712 -7.30 -27.99 31.04
N ASP A 713 -8.63 -28.14 31.15
CA ASP A 713 -9.48 -27.16 31.86
C ASP A 713 -9.14 -27.03 33.33
N GLN A 714 -8.54 -28.08 33.95
CA GLN A 714 -8.16 -28.10 35.34
C GLN A 714 -7.05 -27.07 35.60
N TYR A 715 -6.03 -26.99 34.75
CA TYR A 715 -4.95 -26.01 34.85
C TYR A 715 -5.47 -24.57 34.98
N TRP A 716 -6.41 -24.17 34.12
CA TRP A 716 -6.97 -22.81 34.08
C TRP A 716 -7.91 -22.47 35.24
N ARG A 717 -8.47 -23.49 35.91
CA ARG A 717 -9.27 -23.28 37.14
C ARG A 717 -8.41 -23.08 38.38
N ASP A 718 -7.26 -23.77 38.41
CA ASP A 718 -6.38 -23.80 39.57
C ASP A 718 -5.20 -22.83 39.44
N SER A 719 -5.01 -22.23 38.22
CA SER A 719 -3.90 -21.32 37.96
C SER A 719 -4.06 -20.01 38.72
N ASP A 720 -2.99 -19.63 39.38
CA ASP A 720 -2.77 -18.32 39.98
C ASP A 720 -1.82 -17.48 39.09
N GLU A 721 -1.49 -16.28 39.54
CA GLU A 721 -0.57 -15.40 38.82
C GLU A 721 0.82 -16.00 38.57
N ALA A 722 1.34 -16.74 39.59
CA ALA A 722 2.65 -17.37 39.48
C ALA A 722 2.66 -18.48 38.43
N SER A 723 1.62 -19.26 38.33
CA SER A 723 1.44 -20.32 37.32
C SER A 723 1.35 -19.74 35.89
N LEU A 724 0.65 -18.61 35.74
CA LEU A 724 0.53 -17.95 34.43
C LEU A 724 1.85 -17.28 34.02
N ASP A 725 2.62 -16.76 34.96
CA ASP A 725 3.96 -16.24 34.70
C ASP A 725 4.92 -17.36 34.30
N GLU A 726 4.91 -18.50 35.00
CA GLU A 726 5.69 -19.67 34.61
C GLU A 726 5.33 -20.18 33.23
N LEU A 727 4.04 -20.17 32.88
CA LEU A 727 3.56 -20.51 31.53
C LEU A 727 4.18 -19.62 30.46
N VAL A 728 4.21 -18.31 30.72
CA VAL A 728 4.81 -17.35 29.77
C VAL A 728 6.32 -17.53 29.70
N GLU A 729 7.01 -17.59 30.82
CA GLU A 729 8.48 -17.71 30.86
C GLU A 729 8.97 -18.98 30.16
N THR A 730 8.22 -20.07 30.32
CA THR A 730 8.55 -21.40 29.77
C THR A 730 8.15 -21.54 28.31
N LEU A 731 6.92 -21.15 27.93
CA LEU A 731 6.40 -21.44 26.61
C LEU A 731 6.59 -20.28 25.60
N ALA A 732 6.73 -19.02 26.01
CA ALA A 732 6.95 -17.94 25.04
C ALA A 732 8.22 -18.16 24.19
N PRO A 733 9.38 -18.58 24.72
CA PRO A 733 10.58 -18.85 23.92
C PRO A 733 10.43 -19.98 22.90
N VAL A 734 9.53 -20.94 23.15
CA VAL A 734 9.28 -22.08 22.25
C VAL A 734 8.20 -21.76 21.21
N MET A 735 7.44 -20.67 21.31
CA MET A 735 6.42 -20.27 20.33
C MET A 735 6.98 -20.01 18.94
N LYS A 736 8.26 -19.76 18.80
CA LYS A 736 8.93 -19.67 17.49
C LYS A 736 8.86 -20.97 16.67
N PHE A 737 8.78 -22.12 17.36
CA PHE A 737 8.68 -23.45 16.76
C PHE A 737 7.24 -23.84 16.39
N ARG A 738 6.26 -23.04 16.76
CA ARG A 738 4.87 -23.25 16.43
C ARG A 738 4.70 -23.32 14.93
N ASP A 739 4.28 -24.50 14.44
CA ASP A 739 4.08 -24.76 13.01
C ASP A 739 2.59 -24.99 12.75
N ARG A 740 1.98 -24.06 12.04
CA ARG A 740 0.59 -24.17 11.59
C ARG A 740 0.37 -25.31 10.58
N ASN A 741 1.47 -25.93 10.07
CA ASN A 741 1.42 -26.99 9.05
C ASN A 741 1.54 -28.41 9.63
N LEU A 742 1.55 -28.60 10.96
CA LEU A 742 1.75 -29.90 11.59
C LEU A 742 0.57 -30.87 11.51
N TRP A 743 -0.55 -30.47 10.95
CA TRP A 743 -1.63 -31.38 10.61
C TRP A 743 -1.39 -32.03 9.25
N ASN A 744 -0.33 -32.83 9.15
CA ASN A 744 -0.06 -33.75 8.02
C ASN A 744 -0.92 -35.01 8.04
N SER A 745 -2.10 -34.97 8.64
CA SER A 745 -3.14 -35.94 8.31
C SER A 745 -3.69 -35.60 6.94
N LYS A 746 -3.69 -36.55 6.01
CA LYS A 746 -4.35 -36.37 4.71
C LYS A 746 -5.78 -35.85 4.97
N PRO A 747 -6.23 -34.80 4.31
CA PRO A 747 -7.57 -34.27 4.56
C PRO A 747 -8.62 -35.36 4.30
N VAL A 748 -9.62 -35.40 5.18
CA VAL A 748 -10.73 -36.36 5.04
C VAL A 748 -11.66 -35.87 3.93
N TYR A 749 -11.88 -36.69 2.92
CA TYR A 749 -12.78 -36.37 1.81
C TYR A 749 -14.19 -36.87 2.11
N LEU A 750 -15.16 -35.97 2.10
CA LEU A 750 -16.56 -36.24 2.31
C LEU A 750 -17.39 -35.79 1.10
N ASN A 751 -18.49 -36.47 0.87
CA ASN A 751 -19.47 -36.12 -0.17
C ASN A 751 -20.86 -36.05 0.49
N LEU A 752 -21.03 -35.07 1.36
CA LEU A 752 -22.24 -34.82 2.13
C LEU A 752 -23.02 -33.68 1.55
N THR A 753 -24.34 -33.75 1.60
CA THR A 753 -25.23 -32.68 1.20
C THR A 753 -25.18 -31.57 2.22
N ASP A 754 -24.72 -30.41 1.82
CA ASP A 754 -24.72 -29.17 2.61
C ASP A 754 -25.96 -28.35 2.22
N THR A 755 -26.29 -27.31 2.98
CA THR A 755 -27.40 -26.39 2.71
C THR A 755 -26.97 -24.96 3.02
N ILE A 756 -27.66 -23.99 2.42
CA ILE A 756 -27.47 -22.59 2.78
C ILE A 756 -27.96 -22.35 4.20
N HIS A 757 -27.10 -21.76 5.03
CA HIS A 757 -27.45 -21.29 6.37
C HIS A 757 -27.94 -19.84 6.31
N SER A 758 -27.18 -18.98 5.68
CA SER A 758 -27.55 -17.57 5.47
C SER A 758 -27.11 -17.05 4.12
N LYS A 759 -27.91 -16.15 3.57
CA LYS A 759 -27.61 -15.44 2.32
C LYS A 759 -28.13 -14.03 2.46
N GLU A 760 -27.24 -13.08 2.48
CA GLU A 760 -27.58 -11.67 2.67
C GLU A 760 -26.76 -10.78 1.73
N MET A 761 -27.45 -9.78 1.17
CA MET A 761 -26.75 -8.68 0.50
C MET A 761 -26.32 -7.68 1.58
N VAL A 762 -25.02 -7.51 1.73
CA VAL A 762 -24.48 -6.55 2.68
C VAL A 762 -24.44 -5.18 2.01
N ALA A 763 -25.13 -4.21 2.61
CA ALA A 763 -25.11 -2.83 2.11
C ALA A 763 -23.79 -2.15 2.51
N PHE A 764 -22.98 -1.75 1.52
CA PHE A 764 -21.76 -0.99 1.70
C PHE A 764 -21.90 0.40 1.07
N GLY A 765 -21.61 1.44 1.86
CA GLY A 765 -21.55 2.80 1.38
C GLY A 765 -22.87 3.58 1.41
N PRO A 766 -22.89 4.83 0.95
CA PRO A 766 -24.07 5.70 0.89
C PRO A 766 -25.17 5.23 -0.08
N GLU A 767 -25.16 4.02 -0.54
CA GLU A 767 -25.69 3.53 -1.82
C GLU A 767 -27.00 2.77 -1.78
N GLN A 768 -27.66 2.61 -0.63
CA GLN A 768 -29.07 2.17 -0.68
C GLN A 768 -29.92 3.14 -1.52
N GLU A 769 -29.58 4.42 -1.50
CA GLU A 769 -30.17 5.41 -2.41
C GLU A 769 -29.73 5.23 -3.86
N ALA A 770 -28.43 4.95 -4.13
CA ALA A 770 -27.91 4.84 -5.50
C ALA A 770 -28.43 3.61 -6.25
N VAL A 771 -28.56 2.46 -5.60
CA VAL A 771 -29.20 1.26 -6.20
C VAL A 771 -30.69 1.51 -6.44
N SER A 772 -31.36 2.18 -5.53
CA SER A 772 -32.74 2.64 -5.69
C SER A 772 -32.86 3.64 -6.85
N ILE A 773 -31.95 4.59 -6.95
CA ILE A 773 -31.88 5.59 -8.02
C ILE A 773 -31.61 4.92 -9.38
N SER A 774 -30.68 3.98 -9.48
CA SER A 774 -30.38 3.26 -10.73
C SER A 774 -31.54 2.39 -11.19
N LYS A 775 -32.22 1.69 -10.27
CA LYS A 775 -33.43 0.92 -10.58
C LYS A 775 -34.56 1.84 -11.01
N TYR A 776 -34.76 2.96 -10.32
CA TYR A 776 -35.74 3.97 -10.66
C TYR A 776 -35.45 4.57 -12.04
N ARG A 777 -34.21 4.93 -12.34
CA ARG A 777 -33.80 5.44 -13.64
C ARG A 777 -34.15 4.48 -14.77
N LYS A 778 -33.78 3.20 -14.65
CA LYS A 778 -34.13 2.16 -15.65
C LYS A 778 -35.63 1.99 -15.82
N MET A 779 -36.39 2.05 -14.72
CA MET A 779 -37.83 1.97 -14.75
C MET A 779 -38.42 3.16 -15.52
N VAL A 780 -38.00 4.39 -15.26
CA VAL A 780 -38.45 5.59 -15.96
C VAL A 780 -38.07 5.55 -17.43
N GLU A 781 -36.85 5.19 -17.77
CA GLU A 781 -36.37 5.05 -19.14
C GLU A 781 -37.23 4.03 -19.91
N SER A 782 -37.42 2.84 -19.35
CA SER A 782 -38.28 1.80 -19.97
C SER A 782 -39.69 2.26 -20.17
N LEU A 783 -40.27 2.95 -19.19
CA LEU A 783 -41.63 3.47 -19.25
C LEU A 783 -41.79 4.57 -20.31
N ILE A 784 -40.82 5.50 -20.43
CA ILE A 784 -40.84 6.53 -21.47
C ILE A 784 -40.76 5.90 -22.86
N PHE A 785 -39.88 4.92 -23.08
CA PHE A 785 -39.81 4.18 -24.34
C PHE A 785 -41.08 3.41 -24.70
N GLU A 786 -41.81 2.90 -23.68
CA GLU A 786 -43.10 2.25 -23.88
C GLU A 786 -44.20 3.26 -24.25
N LEU A 787 -44.23 4.40 -23.54
CA LEU A 787 -45.23 5.45 -23.74
C LEU A 787 -45.03 6.18 -25.08
N VAL A 788 -43.85 6.25 -25.63
CA VAL A 788 -43.61 6.81 -26.98
C VAL A 788 -44.49 6.11 -28.02
N LYS A 789 -44.79 4.81 -27.87
CA LYS A 789 -45.60 4.06 -28.82
C LYS A 789 -47.05 4.55 -28.90
N SER A 790 -47.56 5.16 -27.83
CA SER A 790 -48.97 5.55 -27.69
C SER A 790 -49.21 7.03 -27.44
N ASN A 791 -48.18 7.80 -27.07
CA ASN A 791 -48.32 9.21 -26.72
C ASN A 791 -47.89 10.11 -27.87
N PRO A 792 -48.78 10.92 -28.48
CA PRO A 792 -48.47 11.77 -29.65
C PRO A 792 -47.43 12.84 -29.36
N ILE A 793 -47.33 13.36 -28.13
CA ILE A 793 -46.35 14.39 -27.74
C ILE A 793 -44.97 13.78 -27.66
N LEU A 794 -44.82 12.58 -27.04
CA LEU A 794 -43.54 11.86 -27.01
C LEU A 794 -43.06 11.45 -28.40
N GLN A 795 -43.99 11.04 -29.31
CA GLN A 795 -43.67 10.77 -30.73
C GLN A 795 -43.15 12.03 -31.45
N LYS A 796 -43.77 13.19 -31.15
CA LYS A 796 -43.36 14.50 -31.72
C LYS A 796 -41.93 14.86 -31.24
N ILE A 797 -41.65 14.62 -29.96
CA ILE A 797 -40.31 14.84 -29.39
C ILE A 797 -39.31 13.87 -30.01
N GLN A 798 -39.64 12.57 -30.11
CA GLN A 798 -38.77 11.56 -30.71
C GLN A 798 -38.45 11.87 -32.18
N ALA A 799 -39.38 12.48 -32.92
CA ALA A 799 -39.18 12.95 -34.28
C ALA A 799 -38.36 14.25 -34.38
N GLY A 800 -37.81 14.76 -33.25
CA GLY A 800 -37.00 15.99 -33.19
C GLY A 800 -37.80 17.28 -33.44
N ARG A 801 -39.13 17.23 -33.34
CA ARG A 801 -40.00 18.40 -33.55
C ARG A 801 -40.10 19.22 -32.27
N GLU A 802 -40.18 20.53 -32.41
CA GLU A 802 -40.41 21.43 -31.28
C GLU A 802 -41.80 21.23 -30.70
N ILE A 803 -41.90 21.28 -29.38
CA ILE A 803 -43.16 21.30 -28.64
C ILE A 803 -43.26 22.66 -27.94
N ASN A 804 -44.54 23.13 -27.82
CA ASN A 804 -44.81 24.37 -27.11
C ASN A 804 -44.95 24.10 -25.59
N LYS A 805 -45.01 25.20 -24.82
CA LYS A 805 -45.05 25.11 -23.35
C LYS A 805 -46.27 24.35 -22.82
N SER A 806 -47.42 24.57 -23.45
CA SER A 806 -48.67 23.90 -23.09
C SER A 806 -48.65 22.38 -23.37
N GLU A 807 -48.00 21.96 -24.45
CA GLU A 807 -47.74 20.53 -24.73
C GLU A 807 -46.79 19.87 -23.71
N ALA A 808 -45.79 20.63 -23.27
CA ALA A 808 -44.83 20.16 -22.22
C ALA A 808 -45.53 20.00 -20.86
N GLU A 809 -46.36 20.98 -20.47
CA GLU A 809 -47.17 20.93 -19.24
C GLU A 809 -48.19 19.77 -19.30
N LEU A 810 -48.93 19.61 -20.41
CA LEU A 810 -49.89 18.51 -20.61
C LEU A 810 -49.20 17.14 -20.55
N LEU A 811 -47.95 17.02 -21.09
CA LEU A 811 -47.18 15.79 -21.01
C LEU A 811 -46.78 15.47 -19.56
N ALA A 812 -46.33 16.49 -18.83
CA ALA A 812 -45.96 16.33 -17.41
C ALA A 812 -47.16 15.94 -16.54
N GLU A 813 -48.33 16.59 -16.71
CA GLU A 813 -49.55 16.26 -16.04
C GLU A 813 -50.02 14.85 -16.36
N THR A 814 -50.09 14.48 -17.65
CA THR A 814 -50.49 13.13 -18.10
C THR A 814 -49.60 12.03 -17.57
N LEU A 815 -48.27 12.28 -17.49
CA LEU A 815 -47.33 11.34 -16.91
C LEU A 815 -47.48 11.24 -15.40
N HIS A 816 -47.70 12.36 -14.74
CA HIS A 816 -47.89 12.40 -13.29
C HIS A 816 -49.22 11.74 -12.84
N GLU A 817 -50.31 11.95 -13.58
CA GLU A 817 -51.62 11.27 -13.29
C GLU A 817 -51.53 9.75 -13.39
N LYS A 818 -50.83 9.25 -14.43
CA LYS A 818 -50.68 7.80 -14.64
C LYS A 818 -49.54 7.18 -13.84
N HIS A 819 -48.54 7.96 -13.55
CA HIS A 819 -47.29 7.55 -12.88
C HIS A 819 -46.84 8.61 -11.87
N PRO A 820 -47.52 8.71 -10.69
CA PRO A 820 -47.29 9.77 -9.68
C PRO A 820 -45.84 9.82 -9.14
N HIS A 821 -45.11 8.75 -9.34
CA HIS A 821 -43.72 8.64 -8.97
C HIS A 821 -42.72 9.28 -9.96
N ILE A 822 -43.19 9.78 -11.13
CA ILE A 822 -42.38 10.51 -12.09
C ILE A 822 -42.58 12.01 -11.88
N THR A 823 -41.74 12.62 -11.10
CA THR A 823 -41.77 14.06 -10.84
C THR A 823 -40.47 14.70 -11.32
N GLU A 824 -40.52 15.98 -11.65
CA GLU A 824 -39.35 16.74 -12.10
C GLU A 824 -38.27 16.77 -11.01
N ASP A 825 -38.64 16.90 -9.73
CA ASP A 825 -37.69 16.92 -8.61
C ASP A 825 -37.00 15.57 -8.43
N LEU A 826 -37.73 14.47 -8.62
CA LEU A 826 -37.10 13.16 -8.54
C LEU A 826 -36.19 12.88 -9.75
N LEU A 827 -36.56 13.33 -10.95
CA LEU A 827 -35.68 13.27 -12.14
C LEU A 827 -34.42 14.13 -11.96
N ARG A 828 -34.56 15.33 -11.39
CA ARG A 828 -33.40 16.17 -11.03
C ARG A 828 -32.45 15.46 -10.09
N THR A 829 -32.98 14.74 -9.11
CA THR A 829 -32.16 13.93 -8.19
C THR A 829 -31.49 12.77 -8.90
N VAL A 830 -32.22 12.02 -9.72
CA VAL A 830 -31.74 10.81 -10.42
C VAL A 830 -30.67 11.12 -11.47
N TYR A 831 -30.85 12.18 -12.24
CA TYR A 831 -29.90 12.63 -13.26
C TYR A 831 -28.87 13.64 -12.71
N LYS A 832 -28.93 13.90 -11.39
CA LYS A 832 -28.02 14.83 -10.68
C LYS A 832 -27.92 16.20 -11.39
N ASN A 833 -29.03 16.68 -11.95
CA ASN A 833 -29.13 17.97 -12.61
C ASN A 833 -30.32 18.75 -12.10
N ARG A 834 -30.06 19.69 -11.19
CA ARG A 834 -31.12 20.47 -10.51
C ARG A 834 -31.68 21.61 -11.36
N LYS A 835 -31.03 21.96 -12.47
CA LYS A 835 -31.42 23.07 -13.35
C LYS A 835 -32.21 22.62 -14.58
N ALA A 836 -32.12 21.33 -14.95
CA ALA A 836 -32.83 20.83 -16.11
C ALA A 836 -34.35 20.83 -15.92
N GLN A 837 -35.07 21.21 -16.97
CA GLN A 837 -36.53 21.15 -17.03
C GLN A 837 -36.99 19.73 -17.41
N PHE A 838 -38.20 19.38 -17.06
CA PHE A 838 -38.79 18.08 -17.32
C PHE A 838 -38.59 17.59 -18.77
N ILE A 839 -38.76 18.46 -19.72
CA ILE A 839 -38.64 18.14 -21.14
C ILE A 839 -37.18 17.80 -21.55
N GLN A 840 -36.19 18.37 -20.90
CA GLN A 840 -34.79 18.07 -21.16
C GLN A 840 -34.46 16.66 -20.70
N PHE A 841 -35.03 16.20 -19.60
CA PHE A 841 -34.89 14.81 -19.16
C PHE A 841 -35.51 13.84 -20.18
N ILE A 842 -36.69 14.17 -20.72
CA ILE A 842 -37.33 13.35 -21.74
C ILE A 842 -36.51 13.28 -23.03
N ARG A 843 -35.95 14.41 -23.50
CA ARG A 843 -35.06 14.47 -24.67
C ARG A 843 -33.79 13.68 -24.43
N HIS A 844 -33.26 13.76 -23.24
CA HIS A 844 -32.08 12.97 -22.85
C HIS A 844 -32.35 11.46 -22.86
N ILE A 845 -33.49 11.02 -22.26
CA ILE A 845 -33.91 9.63 -22.25
C ILE A 845 -34.11 9.08 -23.67
N LEU A 846 -34.67 9.92 -24.56
CA LEU A 846 -34.87 9.56 -25.97
C LEU A 846 -33.61 9.68 -26.85
N GLY A 847 -32.45 10.02 -26.27
CA GLY A 847 -31.15 10.12 -26.95
C GLY A 847 -30.99 11.35 -27.85
N LEU A 848 -31.85 12.36 -27.72
CA LEU A 848 -31.87 13.58 -28.54
C LEU A 848 -31.00 14.70 -27.96
N GLU A 849 -30.72 14.65 -26.68
CA GLU A 849 -29.92 15.65 -25.95
C GLU A 849 -29.01 14.96 -24.91
N THR A 850 -27.79 15.43 -24.77
CA THR A 850 -26.90 14.93 -23.73
C THR A 850 -27.01 15.80 -22.50
N LEU A 851 -27.64 15.28 -21.44
CA LEU A 851 -27.78 15.98 -20.17
C LEU A 851 -26.63 15.60 -19.25
N LYS A 852 -25.69 16.52 -19.06
CA LYS A 852 -24.64 16.33 -18.07
C LYS A 852 -25.15 16.74 -16.70
N SER A 853 -24.83 15.95 -15.68
CA SER A 853 -25.13 16.35 -14.29
C SER A 853 -24.31 17.58 -13.89
N PHE A 854 -24.82 18.38 -12.95
CA PHE A 854 -24.08 19.54 -12.45
C PHE A 854 -22.69 19.16 -11.90
N PRO A 855 -22.54 18.09 -11.10
CA PRO A 855 -21.24 17.60 -10.67
C PRO A 855 -20.27 17.24 -11.81
N GLU A 856 -20.77 16.64 -12.89
CA GLU A 856 -19.94 16.31 -14.08
C GLU A 856 -19.48 17.59 -14.79
N THR A 857 -20.39 18.55 -14.96
CA THR A 857 -20.08 19.85 -15.59
C THR A 857 -19.01 20.61 -14.79
N VAL A 858 -19.17 20.67 -13.46
CA VAL A 858 -18.20 21.30 -12.56
C VAL A 858 -16.86 20.56 -12.63
N SER A 859 -16.86 19.24 -12.57
CA SER A 859 -15.65 18.44 -12.59
C SER A 859 -14.89 18.58 -13.91
N GLU A 860 -15.59 18.57 -15.05
CA GLU A 860 -14.98 18.79 -16.36
C GLU A 860 -14.36 20.20 -16.48
N ALA A 861 -15.06 21.21 -16.02
CA ALA A 861 -14.58 22.58 -16.07
C ALA A 861 -13.33 22.79 -15.20
N PHE A 862 -13.31 22.26 -13.97
CA PHE A 862 -12.14 22.29 -13.10
C PHE A 862 -10.97 21.47 -13.67
N ASN A 863 -11.25 20.28 -14.21
CA ASN A 863 -10.21 19.47 -14.85
C ASN A 863 -9.62 20.15 -16.10
N HIS A 864 -10.46 20.86 -16.86
CA HIS A 864 -10.00 21.66 -18.00
C HIS A 864 -9.12 22.83 -17.54
N PHE A 865 -9.55 23.55 -16.51
CA PHE A 865 -8.78 24.63 -15.89
C PHE A 865 -7.40 24.15 -15.41
N ILE A 866 -7.36 23.03 -14.66
CA ILE A 866 -6.12 22.43 -14.18
C ILE A 866 -5.19 22.02 -15.34
N LYS A 867 -5.74 21.46 -16.41
CA LYS A 867 -4.95 21.09 -17.60
C LYS A 867 -4.36 22.29 -18.34
N GLN A 868 -5.01 23.44 -18.30
CA GLN A 868 -4.51 24.67 -18.89
C GLN A 868 -3.41 25.32 -18.06
N HIS A 869 -3.40 25.08 -16.74
CA HIS A 869 -2.44 25.63 -15.77
C HIS A 869 -1.52 24.52 -15.25
N THR A 870 -0.57 24.12 -16.08
CA THR A 870 0.29 22.94 -15.81
C THR A 870 1.40 23.19 -14.75
N ASP A 871 1.59 24.42 -14.33
CA ASP A 871 2.59 24.88 -13.34
C ASP A 871 2.03 25.02 -11.92
N LEU A 872 0.81 24.59 -11.68
CA LEU A 872 0.17 24.62 -10.36
C LEU A 872 0.93 23.79 -9.32
N SER A 873 1.19 24.39 -8.15
CA SER A 873 1.77 23.71 -7.00
C SER A 873 0.78 22.72 -6.34
N THR A 874 1.27 21.85 -5.47
CA THR A 874 0.43 20.91 -4.69
C THR A 874 -0.67 21.66 -3.92
N ARG A 875 -0.35 22.77 -3.24
CA ARG A 875 -1.33 23.56 -2.49
C ARG A 875 -2.41 24.18 -3.37
N GLN A 876 -2.05 24.62 -4.56
CA GLN A 876 -3.00 25.15 -5.52
C GLN A 876 -3.95 24.06 -6.04
N LEU A 877 -3.42 22.89 -6.33
CA LEU A 877 -4.22 21.71 -6.74
C LEU A 877 -5.16 21.24 -5.62
N GLU A 878 -4.70 21.21 -4.37
CA GLU A 878 -5.53 20.90 -3.20
C GLU A 878 -6.66 21.92 -3.02
N PHE A 879 -6.33 23.22 -3.18
CA PHE A 879 -7.32 24.28 -3.08
C PHE A 879 -8.39 24.16 -4.17
N LEU A 880 -7.99 23.96 -5.43
CA LEU A 880 -8.91 23.78 -6.55
C LEU A 880 -9.78 22.52 -6.38
N ASN A 881 -9.23 21.45 -5.85
CA ASN A 881 -10.01 20.24 -5.56
C ASN A 881 -11.03 20.47 -4.43
N LEU A 882 -10.63 21.17 -3.36
CA LEU A 882 -11.55 21.55 -2.29
C LEU A 882 -12.64 22.49 -2.83
N LEU A 883 -12.27 23.47 -3.65
CA LEU A 883 -13.19 24.42 -4.28
C LEU A 883 -14.20 23.70 -5.19
N LYS A 884 -13.73 22.77 -6.01
CA LYS A 884 -14.59 21.91 -6.82
C LYS A 884 -15.63 21.18 -5.98
N ASN A 885 -15.20 20.53 -4.88
CA ASN A 885 -16.13 19.79 -4.02
C ASN A 885 -17.14 20.71 -3.33
N VAL A 886 -16.71 21.85 -2.81
CA VAL A 886 -17.59 22.84 -2.20
C VAL A 886 -18.57 23.42 -3.24
N MET A 887 -18.12 23.60 -4.49
CA MET A 887 -18.97 24.06 -5.58
C MET A 887 -20.05 23.02 -5.94
N ILE A 888 -19.69 21.73 -5.95
CA ILE A 888 -20.64 20.63 -6.17
C ILE A 888 -21.68 20.57 -5.06
N ASP A 889 -21.27 20.76 -3.80
CA ASP A 889 -22.17 20.72 -2.64
C ASP A 889 -23.09 21.94 -2.53
N ARG A 890 -22.55 23.14 -2.75
CA ARG A 890 -23.25 24.40 -2.50
C ARG A 890 -23.84 25.06 -3.73
N GLU A 891 -23.42 24.57 -4.94
CA GLU A 891 -23.83 25.09 -6.26
C GLU A 891 -23.47 26.57 -6.53
N LYS A 892 -23.14 27.33 -5.52
CA LYS A 892 -22.72 28.73 -5.59
C LYS A 892 -21.71 29.03 -4.52
N ILE A 893 -20.65 29.75 -4.90
CA ILE A 893 -19.59 30.20 -3.99
C ILE A 893 -19.40 31.68 -4.20
N GLU A 894 -19.40 32.44 -3.12
CA GLU A 894 -19.12 33.86 -3.14
C GLU A 894 -17.63 34.13 -2.82
N ARG A 895 -17.12 35.26 -3.33
CA ARG A 895 -15.73 35.69 -3.10
C ARG A 895 -15.32 35.68 -1.60
N LYS A 896 -16.27 35.99 -0.71
CA LYS A 896 -16.05 35.99 0.74
C LYS A 896 -15.87 34.56 1.31
N ASP A 897 -16.43 33.56 0.67
CA ASP A 897 -16.33 32.17 1.16
C ASP A 897 -14.90 31.65 0.98
N LEU A 898 -14.20 32.05 -0.08
CA LEU A 898 -12.84 31.60 -0.43
C LEU A 898 -11.76 32.05 0.56
N ILE A 899 -12.05 32.95 1.50
CA ILE A 899 -11.16 33.38 2.57
C ILE A 899 -11.57 32.87 3.94
N ASN A 900 -12.60 32.02 4.02
CA ASN A 900 -13.15 31.43 5.25
C ASN A 900 -13.02 29.90 5.22
N THR A 901 -13.46 29.25 6.28
CA THR A 901 -13.53 27.77 6.35
C THR A 901 -14.50 27.24 5.27
N PRO A 902 -14.14 26.17 4.49
CA PRO A 902 -13.02 25.26 4.73
C PRO A 902 -11.67 25.68 4.12
N PHE A 903 -11.59 26.72 3.31
CA PHE A 903 -10.40 27.10 2.54
C PHE A 903 -9.22 27.55 3.41
N THR A 904 -9.49 28.05 4.60
CA THR A 904 -8.46 28.41 5.60
C THR A 904 -7.70 27.23 6.16
N ILE A 905 -8.16 26.00 5.94
CA ILE A 905 -7.44 24.77 6.31
C ILE A 905 -6.16 24.64 5.46
N ILE A 906 -6.23 25.02 4.18
CA ILE A 906 -5.08 24.94 3.26
C ILE A 906 -4.11 26.08 3.50
N HIS A 907 -4.64 27.31 3.70
CA HIS A 907 -3.82 28.48 4.01
C HIS A 907 -4.61 29.49 4.85
N PRO A 908 -4.03 30.08 5.93
CA PRO A 908 -4.75 31.00 6.84
C PRO A 908 -5.39 32.22 6.17
N LYS A 909 -4.86 32.64 5.01
CA LYS A 909 -5.42 33.73 4.19
C LYS A 909 -6.39 33.25 3.10
N GLY A 910 -6.82 31.97 3.14
CA GLY A 910 -7.64 31.35 2.11
C GLY A 910 -7.00 31.47 0.72
N ILE A 911 -7.80 31.72 -0.30
CA ILE A 911 -7.35 31.82 -1.72
C ILE A 911 -6.20 32.82 -1.91
N ARG A 912 -6.21 33.92 -1.16
CA ARG A 912 -5.19 35.00 -1.27
C ARG A 912 -3.79 34.57 -0.81
N GLY A 913 -3.67 33.46 -0.12
CA GLY A 913 -2.38 32.90 0.29
C GLY A 913 -1.86 31.81 -0.61
N VAL A 914 -2.65 31.40 -1.59
CA VAL A 914 -2.37 30.26 -2.47
C VAL A 914 -2.21 30.69 -3.93
N PHE A 915 -2.98 31.69 -4.37
CA PHE A 915 -3.03 32.17 -5.77
C PHE A 915 -2.66 33.65 -5.89
N SER A 916 -2.10 34.00 -7.04
CA SER A 916 -1.86 35.40 -7.40
C SER A 916 -3.19 36.13 -7.70
N PRO A 917 -3.23 37.45 -7.67
CA PRO A 917 -4.43 38.25 -7.97
C PRO A 917 -5.06 37.90 -9.34
N LYS A 918 -4.24 37.62 -10.35
CA LYS A 918 -4.70 37.26 -11.70
C LYS A 918 -5.37 35.90 -11.71
N GLU A 919 -4.75 34.90 -11.13
CA GLU A 919 -5.30 33.54 -10.99
C GLU A 919 -6.60 33.53 -10.17
N ILE A 920 -6.71 34.37 -9.15
CA ILE A 920 -7.93 34.53 -8.36
C ILE A 920 -9.09 35.02 -9.23
N GLU A 921 -8.88 35.97 -10.10
CA GLU A 921 -9.94 36.47 -11.02
C GLU A 921 -10.33 35.40 -12.04
N GLU A 922 -9.40 34.63 -12.54
CA GLU A 922 -9.67 33.50 -13.44
C GLU A 922 -10.51 32.40 -12.74
N ILE A 923 -10.18 32.05 -11.48
CA ILE A 923 -10.93 31.12 -10.68
C ILE A 923 -12.33 31.63 -10.35
N LEU A 924 -12.48 32.90 -10.02
CA LEU A 924 -13.78 33.54 -9.77
C LEU A 924 -14.66 33.51 -11.02
N THR A 925 -14.09 33.86 -12.17
CA THR A 925 -14.79 33.80 -13.47
C THR A 925 -15.28 32.37 -13.74
N LEU A 926 -14.45 31.36 -13.51
CA LEU A 926 -14.82 29.96 -13.63
C LEU A 926 -16.01 29.60 -12.73
N THR A 927 -15.92 29.96 -11.44
CA THR A 927 -17.00 29.65 -10.48
C THR A 927 -18.29 30.41 -10.78
N GLU A 928 -18.24 31.64 -11.25
CA GLU A 928 -19.40 32.43 -11.69
C GLU A 928 -20.08 31.82 -12.93
N GLN A 929 -19.28 31.38 -13.92
CA GLN A 929 -19.82 30.72 -15.10
C GLN A 929 -20.52 29.39 -14.77
N LEU A 930 -19.99 28.65 -13.79
CA LEU A 930 -20.60 27.40 -13.32
C LEU A 930 -21.84 27.62 -12.45
N ALA A 931 -21.93 28.75 -11.74
CA ALA A 931 -23.07 29.10 -10.92
C ALA A 931 -24.23 29.73 -11.75
N ALA A 932 -23.92 30.33 -12.89
CA ALA A 932 -24.90 30.90 -13.82
C ALA A 932 -25.67 29.81 -14.58
#